data_9fcf934f977b39b3ca4ae8b3d98ad827
#
_entry.id   9fcf934f977b39b3ca4ae8b3d98ad827
#
_cell.length_a   1.000
_cell.length_b   1.000
_cell.length_c   1.000
_cell.angle_alpha   90.00
_cell.angle_beta   90.00
_cell.angle_gamma   90.00
#
_symmetry.space_group_name_H-M   'P 1'
#
loop_
_entity.id
_entity.type
_entity.pdbx_description
1 polymer ?
#
loop_
_entity_poly.entity_id
_entity_poly.type
_entity_poly.pdbx_seq_one_letter_code
_entity_poly.pdbx_strand_id
1 'polypeptide(L)'
;MLLVSCKKNTESVDVCIYGGTSAGVIAAYTASMEGKTVLLVEPGRHLGGMTSGGLGYTDIGNKFVVTGLTRDFYRRIGSHYGKFEQWIFEPSVAENIFKDYVERGNVKVLYSHRLNEVKKDGTRISEIVVENSENPSPKTNKQIRAKVFIDCSYEGDLMAHAGVSYTVGREDNSVYGETYNGVQMMQGHQFSEPIDPYVIPGDSTSGLIWGIGQDVLQPAGTGDKKIQAYNFRVCLTDDPNNMIPITRPDNYDSTRYELVLRLQAASPRKSVYNYFIWSRMPNSKTDINNRGGISTDMIGMNWDYPEADYDRRAEIWKVHEDYTKGLFYFLGHDERVPEFMRTEILKWGYPKDEYVDNNHWTHQLYVREARRMIGDLVMTEHHCVGKEVVDDVIGWAAYTMDSHNCDRIVVRGEVKNEGNVEIGGFPPYPISYRAITPKRREVTNLLVPVCLSASHIAYGSIRMEPVFMVLAQSAAVAACLSIDNGIDVQDVDIARLQEVLRTDPLSDGSVPEILVDNDDKSCVELNGAWNFNFDTYRGYGLNFLVDDSKGDTLKTVKYIPDVQVAGEYEVYIFFPRLKSAATYTSVGVYDGKNMEEKQIYKDDVKVVGQTGGEWVYVGKYILAKGRDAYVEISNKGADNVVAADAVLFRPVKK
;
A
#
# COMPACT_ATOMS: atom_id res chain seq x y z
N MET A 1 56.43 16.96 7.63
CA MET A 1 55.22 17.12 6.81
C MET A 1 54.28 15.95 7.18
N LEU A 2 53.42 16.16 8.17
CA LEU A 2 52.45 15.12 8.59
C LEU A 2 51.32 15.10 7.54
N LEU A 3 51.27 14.01 6.78
CA LEU A 3 50.09 13.68 5.96
C LEU A 3 48.94 13.36 6.91
N VAL A 4 48.09 14.36 7.17
CA VAL A 4 46.77 14.12 7.77
C VAL A 4 45.97 13.35 6.71
N SER A 5 45.95 12.03 6.85
CA SER A 5 45.00 11.19 6.14
C SER A 5 43.60 11.62 6.58
N CYS A 6 42.92 12.46 5.83
CA CYS A 6 41.49 12.58 5.92
C CYS A 6 40.91 11.18 5.65
N LYS A 7 40.51 10.44 6.71
CA LYS A 7 39.66 9.28 6.54
C LYS A 7 38.44 9.75 5.79
N LYS A 8 38.37 9.44 4.49
CA LYS A 8 37.14 9.62 3.70
C LYS A 8 36.07 8.87 4.46
N ASN A 9 34.97 9.55 4.72
CA ASN A 9 33.80 9.01 5.45
C ASN A 9 33.02 8.06 4.50
N THR A 10 33.71 7.02 4.01
CA THR A 10 33.19 6.06 3.04
C THR A 10 32.77 4.80 3.78
N GLU A 11 31.52 4.44 3.64
CA GLU A 11 30.94 3.18 4.11
C GLU A 11 30.79 2.21 2.95
N SER A 12 31.10 0.92 3.16
CA SER A 12 30.95 -0.11 2.15
C SER A 12 30.11 -1.25 2.69
N VAL A 13 29.07 -1.64 1.94
CA VAL A 13 28.12 -2.71 2.29
C VAL A 13 27.84 -3.57 1.07
N ASP A 14 27.17 -4.71 1.26
CA ASP A 14 26.70 -5.55 0.16
C ASP A 14 25.47 -4.92 -0.50
N VAL A 15 24.48 -4.49 0.30
CA VAL A 15 23.24 -3.88 -0.18
C VAL A 15 23.03 -2.52 0.49
N CYS A 16 22.83 -1.49 -0.32
CA CYS A 16 22.37 -0.18 0.16
C CYS A 16 20.93 0.04 -0.27
N ILE A 17 20.06 0.34 0.69
CA ILE A 17 18.65 0.61 0.47
C ILE A 17 18.40 2.09 0.74
N TYR A 18 17.78 2.78 -0.20
CA TYR A 18 17.41 4.18 -0.10
C TYR A 18 15.92 4.35 0.09
N GLY A 19 15.51 5.00 1.19
CA GLY A 19 14.12 5.16 1.65
C GLY A 19 13.74 4.14 2.71
N GLY A 20 13.57 4.60 3.97
CA GLY A 20 13.11 3.79 5.12
C GLY A 20 11.59 3.60 5.14
N THR A 21 10.95 3.53 3.97
CA THR A 21 9.53 3.21 3.81
C THR A 21 9.21 1.80 4.30
N SER A 22 7.95 1.38 4.29
CA SER A 22 7.57 0.00 4.58
C SER A 22 8.34 -1.00 3.70
N ALA A 23 8.47 -0.69 2.40
CA ALA A 23 9.26 -1.43 1.43
C ALA A 23 10.74 -1.49 1.83
N GLY A 24 11.33 -0.34 2.17
CA GLY A 24 12.76 -0.27 2.51
C GLY A 24 13.12 -1.06 3.75
N VAL A 25 12.27 -1.05 4.78
CA VAL A 25 12.48 -1.85 6.00
C VAL A 25 12.41 -3.35 5.71
N ILE A 26 11.41 -3.79 4.93
CA ILE A 26 11.27 -5.20 4.55
C ILE A 26 12.45 -5.66 3.68
N ALA A 27 12.89 -4.85 2.71
CA ALA A 27 14.08 -5.16 1.91
C ALA A 27 15.34 -5.28 2.79
N ALA A 28 15.51 -4.34 3.74
CA ALA A 28 16.68 -4.32 4.61
C ALA A 28 16.74 -5.53 5.54
N TYR A 29 15.61 -5.88 6.14
CA TYR A 29 15.49 -7.08 6.95
C TYR A 29 15.79 -8.34 6.13
N THR A 30 15.16 -8.50 4.96
CA THR A 30 15.35 -9.64 4.07
C THR A 30 16.83 -9.81 3.72
N ALA A 31 17.48 -8.77 3.18
CA ALA A 31 18.87 -8.86 2.77
C ALA A 31 19.82 -9.16 3.95
N SER A 32 19.53 -8.63 5.13
CA SER A 32 20.33 -8.92 6.33
C SER A 32 20.16 -10.37 6.79
N MET A 33 18.94 -10.90 6.79
CA MET A 33 18.67 -12.29 7.15
C MET A 33 19.30 -13.29 6.16
N GLU A 34 19.42 -12.88 4.88
CA GLU A 34 20.19 -13.62 3.85
C GLU A 34 21.72 -13.45 4.01
N GLY A 35 22.19 -12.91 5.14
CA GLY A 35 23.61 -12.81 5.50
C GLY A 35 24.39 -11.71 4.79
N LYS A 36 23.73 -10.70 4.21
CA LYS A 36 24.39 -9.54 3.60
C LYS A 36 24.63 -8.44 4.61
N THR A 37 25.70 -7.66 4.39
CA THR A 37 25.88 -6.39 5.11
C THR A 37 24.97 -5.33 4.46
N VAL A 38 24.13 -4.69 5.30
CA VAL A 38 23.06 -3.79 4.83
C VAL A 38 23.18 -2.41 5.45
N LEU A 39 22.96 -1.37 4.64
CA LEU A 39 22.73 -0.01 5.10
C LEU A 39 21.37 0.48 4.56
N LEU A 40 20.49 0.85 5.47
CA LEU A 40 19.24 1.55 5.15
C LEU A 40 19.44 3.05 5.34
N VAL A 41 19.24 3.83 4.28
CA VAL A 41 19.33 5.30 4.31
C VAL A 41 17.92 5.88 4.32
N GLU A 42 17.62 6.69 5.33
CA GLU A 42 16.31 7.32 5.49
C GLU A 42 16.45 8.85 5.52
N PRO A 43 15.79 9.58 4.60
CA PRO A 43 15.80 11.04 4.58
C PRO A 43 15.22 11.70 5.84
N GLY A 44 14.25 11.05 6.47
CA GLY A 44 13.60 11.50 7.70
C GLY A 44 14.17 10.83 8.97
N ARG A 45 13.33 10.83 10.01
CA ARG A 45 13.64 10.24 11.33
C ARG A 45 12.78 9.02 11.67
N HIS A 46 11.86 8.65 10.79
CA HIS A 46 10.84 7.62 11.00
C HIS A 46 10.97 6.49 10.00
N LEU A 47 10.50 5.31 10.36
CA LEU A 47 10.46 4.13 9.50
C LEU A 47 9.03 3.73 9.17
N GLY A 48 8.84 3.16 7.98
CA GLY A 48 7.57 2.61 7.54
C GLY A 48 6.77 3.51 6.58
N GLY A 49 7.27 4.72 6.26
CA GLY A 49 6.66 5.60 5.28
C GLY A 49 5.18 5.86 5.56
N MET A 50 4.30 5.66 4.56
CA MET A 50 2.86 5.86 4.70
C MET A 50 2.21 4.90 5.70
N THR A 51 2.70 3.67 5.82
CA THR A 51 2.13 2.68 6.75
C THR A 51 2.24 3.14 8.21
N SER A 52 3.30 3.86 8.58
CA SER A 52 3.45 4.51 9.90
C SER A 52 3.09 6.00 9.87
N GLY A 53 2.88 6.56 8.69
CA GLY A 53 2.61 7.97 8.44
C GLY A 53 1.12 8.33 8.30
N GLY A 54 0.21 7.51 8.85
CA GLY A 54 -1.20 7.83 8.92
C GLY A 54 -2.14 6.91 8.12
N LEU A 55 -1.63 6.11 7.18
CA LEU A 55 -2.41 5.09 6.47
C LEU A 55 -2.71 3.90 7.40
N GLY A 56 -3.56 4.14 8.39
CA GLY A 56 -3.93 3.13 9.37
C GLY A 56 -5.06 2.21 8.91
N TYR A 57 -5.77 2.56 7.84
CA TYR A 57 -6.78 1.71 7.20
C TYR A 57 -6.23 1.18 5.87
N THR A 58 -5.80 -0.09 5.87
CA THR A 58 -5.02 -0.66 4.76
C THR A 58 -5.85 -0.86 3.48
N ASP A 59 -5.34 -0.38 2.37
CA ASP A 59 -5.85 -0.61 1.02
C ASP A 59 -5.18 -1.88 0.44
N ILE A 60 -5.94 -2.98 0.28
CA ILE A 60 -5.35 -4.26 -0.13
C ILE A 60 -6.09 -4.98 -1.28
N GLY A 61 -7.41 -4.85 -1.34
CA GLY A 61 -8.24 -5.62 -2.27
C GLY A 61 -8.42 -7.08 -1.81
N ASN A 62 -7.56 -7.99 -2.21
CA ASN A 62 -7.62 -9.43 -1.91
C ASN A 62 -6.42 -9.88 -1.07
N LYS A 63 -6.66 -10.61 0.03
CA LYS A 63 -5.61 -11.11 0.94
C LYS A 63 -4.61 -12.06 0.27
N PHE A 64 -4.96 -12.65 -0.86
CA PHE A 64 -4.09 -13.50 -1.66
C PHE A 64 -2.77 -12.81 -2.03
N VAL A 65 -2.80 -11.51 -2.36
CA VAL A 65 -1.62 -10.75 -2.78
C VAL A 65 -0.64 -10.47 -1.63
N VAL A 66 -1.07 -10.63 -0.38
CA VAL A 66 -0.25 -10.36 0.80
C VAL A 66 0.50 -11.61 1.22
N THR A 67 1.77 -11.70 0.86
CA THR A 67 2.63 -12.87 1.07
C THR A 67 3.85 -12.56 1.95
N GLY A 68 4.59 -13.58 2.35
CA GLY A 68 5.89 -13.46 3.01
C GLY A 68 5.89 -12.55 4.24
N LEU A 69 6.91 -11.70 4.32
CA LEU A 69 7.08 -10.74 5.42
C LEU A 69 5.96 -9.71 5.51
N THR A 70 5.29 -9.39 4.40
CA THR A 70 4.11 -8.52 4.44
C THR A 70 2.99 -9.15 5.25
N ARG A 71 2.73 -10.44 5.07
CA ARG A 71 1.77 -11.20 5.88
C ARG A 71 2.19 -11.25 7.35
N ASP A 72 3.47 -11.49 7.63
CA ASP A 72 4.01 -11.46 9.00
C ASP A 72 3.80 -10.09 9.66
N PHE A 73 3.99 -8.99 8.92
CA PHE A 73 3.73 -7.63 9.42
C PHE A 73 2.28 -7.48 9.92
N TYR A 74 1.27 -7.82 9.09
CA TYR A 74 -0.13 -7.70 9.50
C TYR A 74 -0.53 -8.69 10.61
N ARG A 75 0.16 -9.82 10.74
CA ARG A 75 0.00 -10.73 11.89
C ARG A 75 0.64 -10.20 13.15
N ARG A 76 1.76 -9.50 13.08
CA ARG A 76 2.36 -8.80 14.23
C ARG A 76 1.45 -7.66 14.70
N ILE A 77 0.88 -6.90 13.78
CA ILE A 77 -0.19 -5.94 14.09
C ILE A 77 -1.35 -6.66 14.78
N GLY A 78 -1.84 -7.76 14.23
CA GLY A 78 -2.89 -8.57 14.83
C GLY A 78 -2.55 -9.02 16.25
N SER A 79 -1.35 -9.56 16.45
CA SER A 79 -0.85 -9.98 17.77
C SER A 79 -0.87 -8.85 18.80
N HIS A 80 -0.49 -7.63 18.42
CA HIS A 80 -0.58 -6.45 19.27
C HIS A 80 -2.01 -6.21 19.78
N TYR A 81 -3.02 -6.41 18.93
CA TYR A 81 -4.43 -6.25 19.28
C TYR A 81 -5.13 -7.54 19.73
N GLY A 82 -4.39 -8.63 20.00
CA GLY A 82 -4.95 -9.92 20.41
C GLY A 82 -5.76 -10.64 19.33
N LYS A 83 -5.39 -10.47 18.06
CA LYS A 83 -6.04 -11.08 16.88
C LYS A 83 -5.03 -11.87 16.03
N PHE A 84 -5.53 -12.72 15.15
CA PHE A 84 -4.70 -13.46 14.20
C PHE A 84 -3.98 -12.53 13.22
N GLU A 85 -4.71 -11.59 12.64
CA GLU A 85 -4.19 -10.51 11.79
C GLU A 85 -5.07 -9.25 11.96
N GLN A 86 -4.52 -8.08 11.63
CA GLN A 86 -5.25 -6.82 11.75
C GLN A 86 -4.84 -5.86 10.63
N TRP A 87 -5.84 -5.25 9.99
CA TRP A 87 -5.71 -4.39 8.81
C TRP A 87 -6.02 -2.93 9.09
N ILE A 88 -6.41 -2.62 10.33
CA ILE A 88 -6.70 -1.28 10.83
C ILE A 88 -5.91 -1.10 12.12
N PHE A 89 -5.00 -0.14 12.16
CA PHE A 89 -4.05 0.00 13.25
C PHE A 89 -3.57 1.44 13.44
N GLU A 90 -2.96 1.68 14.59
CA GLU A 90 -2.38 2.97 14.95
C GLU A 90 -1.00 3.15 14.30
N PRO A 91 -0.64 4.39 13.89
CA PRO A 91 0.65 4.68 13.25
C PRO A 91 1.87 4.26 14.07
N SER A 92 1.86 4.55 15.38
CA SER A 92 2.96 4.21 16.30
C SER A 92 3.15 2.69 16.44
N VAL A 93 2.06 1.90 16.39
CA VAL A 93 2.15 0.43 16.42
C VAL A 93 2.85 -0.09 15.17
N ALA A 94 2.52 0.45 14.00
CA ALA A 94 3.18 0.09 12.75
C ALA A 94 4.68 0.45 12.78
N GLU A 95 5.02 1.67 13.20
CA GLU A 95 6.42 2.11 13.29
C GLU A 95 7.24 1.23 14.25
N ASN A 96 6.68 0.86 15.39
CA ASN A 96 7.36 0.00 16.35
C ASN A 96 7.64 -1.40 15.77
N ILE A 97 6.74 -1.95 14.96
CA ILE A 97 6.96 -3.23 14.27
C ILE A 97 8.06 -3.09 13.22
N PHE A 98 8.13 -1.99 12.47
CA PHE A 98 9.24 -1.73 11.54
C PHE A 98 10.59 -1.58 12.28
N LYS A 99 10.61 -0.92 13.43
CA LYS A 99 11.80 -0.84 14.28
C LYS A 99 12.23 -2.23 14.79
N ASP A 100 11.27 -3.11 15.17
CA ASP A 100 11.57 -4.50 15.55
C ASP A 100 12.20 -5.31 14.39
N TYR A 101 11.74 -5.14 13.14
CA TYR A 101 12.41 -5.76 11.98
C TYR A 101 13.86 -5.29 11.84
N VAL A 102 14.11 -3.99 11.94
CA VAL A 102 15.46 -3.42 11.85
C VAL A 102 16.36 -3.95 12.97
N GLU A 103 15.86 -4.02 14.20
CA GLU A 103 16.60 -4.54 15.35
C GLU A 103 16.91 -6.02 15.20
N ARG A 104 15.92 -6.86 14.89
CA ARG A 104 16.07 -8.30 14.68
C ARG A 104 17.01 -8.63 13.52
N GLY A 105 16.95 -7.86 12.45
CA GLY A 105 17.87 -7.98 11.32
C GLY A 105 19.26 -7.40 11.60
N ASN A 106 19.49 -6.76 12.75
CA ASN A 106 20.71 -6.00 13.04
C ASN A 106 21.09 -5.04 11.89
N VAL A 107 20.06 -4.40 11.31
CA VAL A 107 20.23 -3.49 10.17
C VAL A 107 20.75 -2.15 10.67
N LYS A 108 21.82 -1.64 10.05
CA LYS A 108 22.27 -0.29 10.29
C LYS A 108 21.37 0.71 9.54
N VAL A 109 20.79 1.66 10.27
CA VAL A 109 19.98 2.75 9.69
C VAL A 109 20.73 4.06 9.77
N LEU A 110 20.74 4.79 8.66
CA LEU A 110 21.29 6.13 8.56
C LEU A 110 20.12 7.12 8.39
N TYR A 111 19.61 7.62 9.51
CA TYR A 111 18.53 8.60 9.56
C TYR A 111 18.99 10.00 9.18
N SER A 112 18.04 10.85 8.80
CA SER A 112 18.25 12.26 8.42
C SER A 112 19.31 12.43 7.35
N HIS A 113 19.33 11.52 6.36
CA HIS A 113 20.24 11.61 5.22
C HIS A 113 19.51 11.39 3.92
N ARG A 114 19.63 12.34 3.00
CA ARG A 114 19.04 12.33 1.67
C ARG A 114 20.09 12.26 0.58
N LEU A 115 19.69 11.80 -0.61
CA LEU A 115 20.58 11.64 -1.74
C LEU A 115 21.09 13.02 -2.23
N ASN A 116 22.39 13.12 -2.46
CA ASN A 116 23.02 14.30 -3.04
C ASN A 116 23.58 14.00 -4.44
N GLU A 117 24.29 12.87 -4.61
CA GLU A 117 24.94 12.52 -5.87
C GLU A 117 25.00 11.00 -6.06
N VAL A 118 24.92 10.56 -7.32
CA VAL A 118 25.19 9.16 -7.72
C VAL A 118 26.39 9.12 -8.65
N LYS A 119 27.36 8.24 -8.36
CA LYS A 119 28.54 8.01 -9.20
C LYS A 119 28.44 6.64 -9.85
N LYS A 120 28.73 6.57 -11.13
CA LYS A 120 28.69 5.33 -11.92
C LYS A 120 30.05 5.03 -12.54
N ASP A 121 30.31 3.74 -12.72
CA ASP A 121 31.35 3.21 -13.59
C ASP A 121 30.66 2.40 -14.70
N GLY A 122 30.57 2.98 -15.89
CA GLY A 122 29.75 2.45 -16.97
C GLY A 122 28.26 2.38 -16.56
N THR A 123 27.71 1.18 -16.55
CA THR A 123 26.32 0.90 -16.15
C THR A 123 26.15 0.54 -14.66
N ARG A 124 27.23 0.51 -13.87
CA ARG A 124 27.15 0.19 -12.44
C ARG A 124 27.20 1.45 -11.58
N ILE A 125 26.32 1.56 -10.62
CA ILE A 125 26.45 2.52 -9.54
C ILE A 125 27.66 2.08 -8.69
N SER A 126 28.67 2.93 -8.60
CA SER A 126 29.89 2.67 -7.83
C SER A 126 29.82 3.27 -6.41
N GLU A 127 29.13 4.39 -6.26
CA GLU A 127 29.03 5.12 -5.00
C GLU A 127 27.82 6.06 -5.04
N ILE A 128 27.12 6.21 -3.92
CA ILE A 128 26.21 7.33 -3.70
C ILE A 128 26.77 8.27 -2.65
N VAL A 129 26.49 9.55 -2.78
CA VAL A 129 26.78 10.56 -1.78
C VAL A 129 25.48 11.01 -1.16
N VAL A 130 25.40 10.96 0.17
CA VAL A 130 24.25 11.44 0.91
C VAL A 130 24.63 12.61 1.81
N GLU A 131 23.72 13.58 1.93
CA GLU A 131 23.86 14.74 2.80
C GLU A 131 22.91 14.65 4.00
N ASN A 132 23.23 15.33 5.08
CA ASN A 132 22.30 15.46 6.20
C ASN A 132 21.09 16.30 5.76
N SER A 133 19.87 15.77 5.89
CA SER A 133 18.65 16.41 5.42
C SER A 133 18.21 17.61 6.27
N GLU A 134 18.59 17.64 7.55
CA GLU A 134 18.24 18.73 8.47
C GLU A 134 19.25 19.90 8.40
N ASN A 135 20.53 19.56 8.19
CA ASN A 135 21.63 20.55 8.11
C ASN A 135 22.57 20.19 6.96
N PRO A 136 22.18 20.44 5.71
CA PRO A 136 22.98 20.10 4.54
C PRO A 136 24.33 20.81 4.55
N SER A 137 25.40 20.03 4.42
CA SER A 137 26.76 20.60 4.33
C SER A 137 27.70 19.62 3.61
N PRO A 138 28.45 20.08 2.59
CA PRO A 138 29.40 19.20 1.91
C PRO A 138 30.46 18.58 2.82
N LYS A 139 30.72 19.18 4.00
CA LYS A 139 31.69 18.65 4.98
C LYS A 139 31.17 17.42 5.74
N THR A 140 29.85 17.25 5.84
CA THR A 140 29.20 16.17 6.56
C THR A 140 28.68 15.09 5.63
N ASN A 141 28.82 15.27 4.31
CA ASN A 141 28.38 14.27 3.33
C ASN A 141 29.07 12.93 3.56
N LYS A 142 28.31 11.86 3.41
CA LYS A 142 28.81 10.48 3.50
C LYS A 142 28.83 9.84 2.13
N GLN A 143 29.87 9.05 1.89
CA GLN A 143 30.00 8.25 0.67
C GLN A 143 29.66 6.80 1.00
N ILE A 144 28.77 6.20 0.22
CA ILE A 144 28.29 4.84 0.42
C ILE A 144 28.55 4.04 -0.86
N ARG A 145 29.27 2.93 -0.71
CA ARG A 145 29.51 1.96 -1.78
C ARG A 145 28.74 0.69 -1.48
N ALA A 146 28.09 0.14 -2.49
CA ALA A 146 27.40 -1.12 -2.36
C ALA A 146 27.56 -1.97 -3.64
N LYS A 147 27.40 -3.29 -3.50
CA LYS A 147 27.38 -4.19 -4.65
C LYS A 147 26.07 -4.04 -5.42
N VAL A 148 24.95 -3.93 -4.69
CA VAL A 148 23.60 -3.69 -5.23
C VAL A 148 22.92 -2.57 -4.43
N PHE A 149 22.12 -1.76 -5.12
CA PHE A 149 21.30 -0.70 -4.56
C PHE A 149 19.81 -1.06 -4.75
N ILE A 150 18.96 -0.64 -3.80
CA ILE A 150 17.50 -0.75 -3.92
C ILE A 150 16.89 0.63 -3.61
N ASP A 151 16.14 1.20 -4.56
CA ASP A 151 15.41 2.46 -4.36
C ASP A 151 13.99 2.15 -3.87
N CYS A 152 13.76 2.35 -2.58
CA CYS A 152 12.47 2.19 -1.92
C CYS A 152 11.81 3.54 -1.58
N SER A 153 12.28 4.65 -2.14
CA SER A 153 11.67 5.96 -1.95
C SER A 153 10.40 6.12 -2.78
N TYR A 154 9.49 7.00 -2.35
CA TYR A 154 8.26 7.31 -3.10
C TYR A 154 8.54 8.23 -4.29
N GLU A 155 9.68 8.89 -4.33
CA GLU A 155 10.09 9.84 -5.36
C GLU A 155 10.94 9.23 -6.47
N GLY A 156 11.64 8.12 -6.20
CA GLY A 156 12.58 7.49 -7.15
C GLY A 156 13.82 8.33 -7.39
N ASP A 157 14.33 9.01 -6.35
CA ASP A 157 15.46 9.90 -6.49
C ASP A 157 16.76 9.16 -6.84
N LEU A 158 17.02 8.01 -6.23
CA LEU A 158 18.19 7.20 -6.56
C LEU A 158 18.13 6.68 -8.00
N MET A 159 16.97 6.22 -8.43
CA MET A 159 16.70 5.80 -9.80
C MET A 159 17.01 6.93 -10.80
N ALA A 160 16.45 8.12 -10.57
CA ALA A 160 16.59 9.27 -11.45
C ALA A 160 18.05 9.76 -11.52
N HIS A 161 18.72 9.92 -10.37
CA HIS A 161 20.12 10.35 -10.30
C HIS A 161 21.09 9.29 -10.88
N ALA A 162 20.70 8.02 -10.91
CA ALA A 162 21.45 6.96 -11.58
C ALA A 162 21.30 7.00 -13.13
N GLY A 163 20.46 7.89 -13.67
CA GLY A 163 20.22 8.02 -15.10
C GLY A 163 19.37 6.89 -15.69
N VAL A 164 18.49 6.32 -14.88
CA VAL A 164 17.46 5.37 -15.35
C VAL A 164 16.33 6.14 -16.01
N SER A 165 15.79 5.61 -17.10
CA SER A 165 14.64 6.20 -17.80
C SER A 165 13.37 6.12 -16.94
N TYR A 166 12.65 7.22 -16.84
CA TYR A 166 11.38 7.32 -16.10
C TYR A 166 10.42 8.29 -16.79
N THR A 167 9.19 8.32 -16.32
CA THR A 167 8.16 9.28 -16.70
C THR A 167 7.53 9.92 -15.47
N VAL A 168 6.91 11.09 -15.66
CA VAL A 168 6.09 11.80 -14.68
C VAL A 168 4.80 12.24 -15.37
N GLY A 169 3.68 12.22 -14.65
CA GLY A 169 2.38 12.56 -15.19
C GLY A 169 1.71 11.37 -15.86
N ARG A 170 0.73 11.65 -16.72
CA ARG A 170 -0.14 10.64 -17.34
C ARG A 170 0.22 10.46 -18.80
N GLU A 171 0.38 9.21 -19.23
CA GLU A 171 0.56 8.90 -20.65
C GLU A 171 -0.75 9.10 -21.41
N ASP A 172 -0.64 9.46 -22.70
CA ASP A 172 -1.78 9.37 -23.61
C ASP A 172 -2.21 7.92 -23.77
N ASN A 173 -3.51 7.65 -23.83
CA ASN A 173 -4.06 6.30 -24.00
C ASN A 173 -3.44 5.53 -25.16
N SER A 174 -3.04 6.24 -26.24
CA SER A 174 -2.43 5.63 -27.43
C SER A 174 -1.02 5.06 -27.18
N VAL A 175 -0.32 5.48 -26.13
CA VAL A 175 1.06 5.03 -25.84
C VAL A 175 1.10 3.55 -25.55
N TYR A 176 0.15 3.04 -24.76
CA TYR A 176 0.05 1.63 -24.38
C TYR A 176 -1.28 0.98 -24.83
N GLY A 177 -2.12 1.70 -25.59
CA GLY A 177 -3.44 1.21 -26.00
C GLY A 177 -4.43 1.10 -24.84
N GLU A 178 -4.26 1.90 -23.81
CA GLU A 178 -5.09 1.92 -22.60
C GLU A 178 -6.40 2.67 -22.80
N THR A 179 -7.31 2.55 -21.84
CA THR A 179 -8.64 3.17 -21.88
C THR A 179 -8.77 4.27 -20.82
N TYR A 180 -8.15 4.07 -19.65
CA TYR A 180 -8.40 4.88 -18.45
C TYR A 180 -7.22 5.77 -18.06
N ASN A 181 -6.18 5.87 -18.90
CA ASN A 181 -5.04 6.76 -18.70
C ASN A 181 -5.35 8.18 -19.23
N GLY A 182 -4.44 9.14 -18.99
CA GLY A 182 -4.59 10.53 -19.42
C GLY A 182 -5.76 11.25 -18.75
N VAL A 183 -6.31 12.26 -19.43
CA VAL A 183 -7.46 13.05 -18.96
C VAL A 183 -8.70 12.19 -18.82
N GLN A 184 -9.35 12.23 -17.63
CA GLN A 184 -10.55 11.47 -17.33
C GLN A 184 -11.57 12.32 -16.54
N MET A 185 -12.85 12.23 -16.93
CA MET A 185 -13.96 12.93 -16.29
C MET A 185 -14.99 11.94 -15.74
N MET A 186 -14.61 11.21 -14.70
CA MET A 186 -15.50 10.25 -14.04
C MET A 186 -16.34 10.90 -12.94
N GLN A 187 -17.39 10.20 -12.49
CA GLN A 187 -18.33 10.71 -11.49
C GLN A 187 -17.79 10.66 -10.04
N GLY A 188 -16.78 9.83 -9.77
CA GLY A 188 -16.15 9.74 -8.46
C GLY A 188 -15.51 11.06 -8.03
N HIS A 189 -15.56 11.39 -6.76
CA HIS A 189 -14.93 12.59 -6.16
C HIS A 189 -15.25 13.92 -6.84
N GLN A 190 -16.48 14.05 -7.36
CA GLN A 190 -17.01 15.27 -7.97
C GLN A 190 -17.84 16.11 -7.00
N PHE A 191 -18.09 17.36 -7.36
CA PHE A 191 -19.14 18.16 -6.75
C PHE A 191 -20.50 17.55 -7.09
N SER A 192 -21.35 17.37 -6.09
CA SER A 192 -22.68 16.77 -6.26
C SER A 192 -23.68 17.69 -6.94
N GLU A 193 -23.42 18.99 -6.94
CA GLU A 193 -24.25 20.05 -7.54
C GLU A 193 -23.37 21.02 -8.32
N PRO A 194 -23.94 21.76 -9.28
CA PRO A 194 -23.24 22.83 -9.98
C PRO A 194 -22.73 23.89 -9.00
N ILE A 195 -21.44 24.18 -9.07
CA ILE A 195 -20.79 25.22 -8.24
C ILE A 195 -20.23 26.30 -9.17
N ASP A 196 -20.61 27.55 -8.91
CA ASP A 196 -20.05 28.71 -9.61
C ASP A 196 -18.56 28.87 -9.25
N PRO A 197 -17.66 29.02 -10.24
CA PRO A 197 -16.22 29.05 -10.03
C PRO A 197 -15.64 30.43 -9.66
N TYR A 198 -16.43 31.50 -9.80
CA TYR A 198 -15.90 32.86 -9.74
C TYR A 198 -15.97 33.45 -8.34
N VAL A 199 -15.05 34.37 -8.01
CA VAL A 199 -15.01 35.06 -6.71
C VAL A 199 -16.35 35.76 -6.44
N ILE A 200 -16.88 36.51 -7.42
CA ILE A 200 -18.25 37.03 -7.41
C ILE A 200 -19.11 36.11 -8.26
N PRO A 201 -20.10 35.41 -7.69
CA PRO A 201 -20.94 34.48 -8.44
C PRO A 201 -21.55 35.11 -9.68
N GLY A 202 -21.40 34.42 -10.83
CA GLY A 202 -21.89 34.87 -12.15
C GLY A 202 -21.01 35.89 -12.86
N ASP A 203 -19.96 36.41 -12.23
CA ASP A 203 -19.03 37.39 -12.84
C ASP A 203 -17.67 36.76 -13.14
N SER A 204 -17.47 36.34 -14.39
CA SER A 204 -16.22 35.74 -14.84
C SER A 204 -15.01 36.69 -14.81
N THR A 205 -15.25 38.01 -14.71
CA THR A 205 -14.16 39.00 -14.63
C THR A 205 -13.61 39.16 -13.22
N SER A 206 -14.31 38.63 -12.20
CA SER A 206 -13.90 38.69 -10.79
C SER A 206 -12.76 37.74 -10.44
N GLY A 207 -12.36 36.85 -11.36
CA GLY A 207 -11.34 35.83 -11.15
C GLY A 207 -11.89 34.52 -10.57
N LEU A 208 -11.07 33.49 -10.52
CA LEU A 208 -11.45 32.17 -10.01
C LEU A 208 -11.24 32.11 -8.49
N ILE A 209 -12.09 31.31 -7.82
CA ILE A 209 -11.90 30.93 -6.42
C ILE A 209 -10.59 30.16 -6.28
N TRP A 210 -9.93 30.33 -5.15
CA TRP A 210 -8.70 29.61 -4.85
C TRP A 210 -8.84 28.10 -5.04
N GLY A 211 -7.82 27.48 -5.63
CA GLY A 211 -7.77 26.04 -5.92
C GLY A 211 -8.51 25.63 -7.20
N ILE A 212 -8.92 26.58 -8.04
CA ILE A 212 -9.44 26.31 -9.39
C ILE A 212 -8.40 26.76 -10.40
N GLY A 213 -7.96 25.81 -11.25
CA GLY A 213 -7.04 26.06 -12.36
C GLY A 213 -7.68 26.78 -13.55
N GLN A 214 -6.82 27.38 -14.40
CA GLN A 214 -7.23 28.07 -15.61
C GLN A 214 -7.19 27.17 -16.85
N ASP A 215 -6.80 25.92 -16.70
CA ASP A 215 -6.66 24.98 -17.80
C ASP A 215 -8.01 24.63 -18.42
N VAL A 216 -7.97 24.32 -19.70
CA VAL A 216 -9.15 23.88 -20.46
C VAL A 216 -9.15 22.37 -20.51
N LEU A 217 -10.32 21.77 -20.27
CA LEU A 217 -10.50 20.32 -20.35
C LEU A 217 -10.08 19.80 -21.74
N GLN A 218 -9.08 18.92 -21.74
CA GLN A 218 -8.63 18.24 -22.95
C GLN A 218 -9.52 17.03 -23.26
N PRO A 219 -9.47 16.47 -24.49
CA PRO A 219 -10.15 15.22 -24.81
C PRO A 219 -9.76 14.08 -23.86
N ALA A 220 -10.72 13.19 -23.58
CA ALA A 220 -10.46 12.01 -22.74
C ALA A 220 -9.31 11.17 -23.30
N GLY A 221 -8.42 10.71 -22.42
CA GLY A 221 -7.25 9.93 -22.79
C GLY A 221 -6.03 10.74 -23.24
N THR A 222 -6.11 12.08 -23.28
CA THR A 222 -4.96 12.94 -23.61
C THR A 222 -3.95 12.89 -22.46
N GLY A 223 -2.68 12.59 -22.78
CA GLY A 223 -1.59 12.59 -21.81
C GLY A 223 -1.14 13.99 -21.40
N ASP A 224 -0.64 14.13 -20.18
CA ASP A 224 -0.06 15.37 -19.65
C ASP A 224 1.00 15.11 -18.57
N LYS A 225 1.49 16.18 -17.92
CA LYS A 225 2.47 16.08 -16.82
C LYS A 225 1.84 16.24 -15.44
N LYS A 226 0.51 16.26 -15.35
CA LYS A 226 -0.19 16.35 -14.08
C LYS A 226 -0.16 15.01 -13.36
N ILE A 227 -0.04 15.08 -12.03
CA ILE A 227 -0.06 13.91 -11.15
C ILE A 227 -1.24 14.01 -10.18
N GLN A 228 -1.59 12.89 -9.61
CA GLN A 228 -2.64 12.78 -8.59
C GLN A 228 -2.38 13.73 -7.42
N ALA A 229 -3.44 14.33 -6.89
CA ALA A 229 -3.35 15.19 -5.72
C ALA A 229 -2.74 14.45 -4.51
N TYR A 230 -1.90 15.16 -3.77
CA TYR A 230 -1.39 14.70 -2.48
C TYR A 230 -2.27 15.19 -1.33
N ASN A 231 -2.20 14.47 -0.22
CA ASN A 231 -2.79 14.88 1.04
C ASN A 231 -1.97 14.31 2.21
N PHE A 232 -2.46 14.55 3.42
CA PHE A 232 -2.07 13.78 4.59
C PHE A 232 -3.19 12.81 4.98
N ARG A 233 -2.84 11.60 5.37
CA ARG A 233 -3.73 10.70 6.09
C ARG A 233 -3.73 11.14 7.55
N VAL A 234 -4.85 11.73 8.00
CA VAL A 234 -4.85 12.47 9.26
C VAL A 234 -5.34 11.60 10.41
N CYS A 235 -4.49 11.46 11.43
CA CYS A 235 -4.83 10.82 12.68
C CYS A 235 -5.37 11.86 13.65
N LEU A 236 -6.65 11.76 13.99
CA LEU A 236 -7.28 12.51 15.08
C LEU A 236 -7.84 11.57 16.13
N THR A 237 -8.12 12.10 17.33
CA THR A 237 -8.78 11.36 18.42
C THR A 237 -9.94 12.15 19.00
N ASP A 238 -10.95 11.45 19.50
CA ASP A 238 -12.06 12.00 20.30
C ASP A 238 -11.98 11.60 21.78
N ASP A 239 -10.86 11.00 22.21
CA ASP A 239 -10.59 10.79 23.64
C ASP A 239 -10.08 12.10 24.27
N PRO A 240 -10.83 12.74 25.16
CA PRO A 240 -10.44 14.02 25.77
C PRO A 240 -9.16 13.91 26.62
N ASN A 241 -8.79 12.72 27.10
CA ASN A 241 -7.55 12.53 27.87
C ASN A 241 -6.33 12.49 26.96
N ASN A 242 -6.51 12.04 25.72
CA ASN A 242 -5.44 11.89 24.71
C ASN A 242 -5.44 13.00 23.66
N MET A 243 -6.28 14.01 23.77
CA MET A 243 -6.53 15.01 22.73
C MET A 243 -5.75 16.30 22.95
N ILE A 244 -5.17 16.83 21.87
CA ILE A 244 -4.65 18.20 21.73
C ILE A 244 -5.58 18.93 20.77
N PRO A 245 -6.18 20.07 21.17
CA PRO A 245 -7.09 20.81 20.31
C PRO A 245 -6.45 21.25 18.99
N ILE A 246 -7.23 21.25 17.91
CA ILE A 246 -6.81 21.77 16.62
C ILE A 246 -6.68 23.30 16.74
N THR A 247 -5.51 23.83 16.47
CA THR A 247 -5.20 25.25 16.53
C THR A 247 -5.08 25.85 15.15
N ARG A 248 -5.21 27.18 15.07
CA ARG A 248 -5.02 27.94 13.84
C ARG A 248 -3.57 27.81 13.37
N PRO A 249 -3.31 27.34 12.13
CA PRO A 249 -1.96 27.34 11.58
C PRO A 249 -1.50 28.78 11.25
N ASP A 250 -0.19 28.99 11.23
CA ASP A 250 0.39 30.32 11.05
C ASP A 250 -0.01 30.98 9.72
N ASN A 251 -0.04 30.20 8.64
CA ASN A 251 -0.39 30.65 7.28
C ASN A 251 -1.88 30.41 6.95
N TYR A 252 -2.77 30.50 7.96
CA TYR A 252 -4.19 30.30 7.77
C TYR A 252 -4.82 31.42 6.94
N ASP A 253 -5.53 31.00 5.87
CA ASP A 253 -6.33 31.88 5.03
C ASP A 253 -7.70 31.22 4.77
N SER A 254 -8.76 31.82 5.32
CA SER A 254 -10.12 31.30 5.21
C SER A 254 -10.67 31.32 3.78
N THR A 255 -10.11 32.12 2.88
CA THR A 255 -10.55 32.19 1.47
C THR A 255 -10.24 30.90 0.70
N ARG A 256 -9.27 30.12 1.17
CA ARG A 256 -8.93 28.80 0.59
C ARG A 256 -10.08 27.79 0.71
N TYR A 257 -11.03 28.00 1.58
CA TYR A 257 -12.13 27.07 1.87
C TYR A 257 -13.48 27.57 1.35
N GLU A 258 -13.51 28.59 0.49
CA GLU A 258 -14.73 29.12 -0.10
C GLU A 258 -15.56 28.05 -0.83
N LEU A 259 -14.89 27.11 -1.52
CA LEU A 259 -15.56 25.98 -2.18
C LEU A 259 -16.30 25.06 -1.18
N VAL A 260 -15.86 24.96 0.08
CA VAL A 260 -16.58 24.20 1.13
C VAL A 260 -17.91 24.86 1.40
N LEU A 261 -17.93 26.20 1.52
CA LEU A 261 -19.16 26.97 1.78
C LEU A 261 -20.13 26.89 0.61
N ARG A 262 -19.63 27.02 -0.62
CA ARG A 262 -20.46 26.91 -1.82
C ARG A 262 -21.06 25.52 -1.98
N LEU A 263 -20.27 24.47 -1.73
CA LEU A 263 -20.78 23.10 -1.72
C LEU A 263 -21.83 22.92 -0.61
N GLN A 264 -21.60 23.47 0.58
CA GLN A 264 -22.55 23.38 1.68
C GLN A 264 -23.85 24.13 1.36
N ALA A 265 -23.78 25.24 0.66
CA ALA A 265 -24.96 26.00 0.25
C ALA A 265 -25.77 25.28 -0.85
N ALA A 266 -25.08 24.70 -1.84
CA ALA A 266 -25.71 23.99 -2.97
C ALA A 266 -26.22 22.59 -2.60
N SER A 267 -25.49 21.87 -1.76
CA SER A 267 -25.79 20.49 -1.32
C SER A 267 -25.53 20.35 0.18
N PRO A 268 -26.44 20.78 1.05
CA PRO A 268 -26.24 20.82 2.49
C PRO A 268 -25.88 19.44 3.07
N ARG A 269 -24.68 19.32 3.61
CA ARG A 269 -24.23 18.14 4.35
C ARG A 269 -24.83 18.13 5.74
N LYS A 270 -25.22 16.95 6.21
CA LYS A 270 -25.85 16.79 7.55
C LYS A 270 -24.84 16.58 8.67
N SER A 271 -23.56 16.42 8.32
CA SER A 271 -22.47 16.18 9.26
C SER A 271 -21.14 16.53 8.60
N VAL A 272 -20.15 16.96 9.41
CA VAL A 272 -18.77 17.18 8.97
C VAL A 272 -18.12 15.90 8.43
N TYR A 273 -18.54 14.75 8.91
CA TYR A 273 -18.05 13.44 8.43
C TYR A 273 -18.39 13.16 6.96
N ASN A 274 -19.30 13.90 6.35
CA ASN A 274 -19.62 13.75 4.93
C ASN A 274 -18.58 14.40 3.98
N TYR A 275 -17.62 15.18 4.51
CA TYR A 275 -16.53 15.77 3.73
C TYR A 275 -15.29 14.89 3.64
N PHE A 276 -15.25 13.78 4.38
CA PHE A 276 -14.07 12.92 4.50
C PHE A 276 -14.45 11.43 4.47
N ILE A 277 -13.52 10.57 4.11
CA ILE A 277 -13.53 9.17 4.52
C ILE A 277 -13.00 9.16 5.95
N TRP A 278 -13.87 8.85 6.90
CA TRP A 278 -13.58 8.90 8.33
C TRP A 278 -13.46 7.48 8.87
N SER A 279 -12.28 6.89 8.73
CA SER A 279 -12.04 5.51 9.16
C SER A 279 -11.63 5.47 10.63
N ARG A 280 -12.36 4.69 11.43
CA ARG A 280 -12.04 4.50 12.84
C ARG A 280 -10.90 3.49 13.00
N MET A 281 -9.92 3.84 13.81
CA MET A 281 -8.83 2.99 14.28
C MET A 281 -9.00 2.62 15.75
N PRO A 282 -8.21 1.66 16.28
CA PRO A 282 -8.19 1.38 17.72
C PRO A 282 -7.91 2.63 18.57
N ASN A 283 -8.26 2.55 19.85
CA ASN A 283 -7.99 3.60 20.85
C ASN A 283 -8.54 4.98 20.48
N SER A 284 -9.78 5.01 19.95
CA SER A 284 -10.51 6.23 19.59
C SER A 284 -9.80 7.13 18.57
N LYS A 285 -8.91 6.58 17.76
CA LYS A 285 -8.19 7.29 16.70
C LYS A 285 -8.87 7.15 15.33
N THR A 286 -8.39 7.90 14.36
CA THR A 286 -8.90 7.89 12.99
C THR A 286 -7.78 7.89 11.97
N ASP A 287 -8.10 7.35 10.79
CA ASP A 287 -7.42 7.62 9.53
C ASP A 287 -8.40 8.40 8.65
N ILE A 288 -8.12 9.68 8.40
CA ILE A 288 -8.99 10.56 7.62
C ILE A 288 -8.39 10.73 6.23
N ASN A 289 -9.21 10.42 5.21
CA ASN A 289 -8.87 10.57 3.80
C ASN A 289 -9.85 11.49 3.09
N ASN A 290 -9.55 11.84 1.84
CA ASN A 290 -10.39 12.68 0.99
C ASN A 290 -11.75 12.05 0.66
N ARG A 291 -12.74 12.91 0.34
CA ARG A 291 -14.05 12.51 -0.15
C ARG A 291 -14.74 13.63 -0.92
N GLY A 292 -15.33 13.31 -2.06
CA GLY A 292 -16.16 14.25 -2.82
C GLY A 292 -15.37 15.38 -3.50
N GLY A 293 -16.07 16.45 -3.84
CA GLY A 293 -15.53 17.53 -4.68
C GLY A 293 -14.45 18.38 -4.01
N ILE A 294 -14.50 18.55 -2.68
CA ILE A 294 -13.51 19.26 -1.88
C ILE A 294 -13.31 18.56 -0.53
N SER A 295 -12.06 18.33 -0.17
CA SER A 295 -11.66 17.59 1.01
C SER A 295 -10.18 17.83 1.34
N THR A 296 -9.48 16.81 1.85
CA THR A 296 -8.04 16.88 2.20
C THR A 296 -7.11 16.87 0.98
N ASP A 297 -7.54 16.37 -0.18
CA ASP A 297 -6.74 16.43 -1.40
C ASP A 297 -6.54 17.88 -1.85
N MET A 298 -5.29 18.30 -1.99
CA MET A 298 -4.92 19.63 -2.46
C MET A 298 -4.66 19.59 -3.98
N ILE A 299 -5.76 19.50 -4.74
CA ILE A 299 -5.75 19.23 -6.17
C ILE A 299 -4.98 20.33 -6.93
N GLY A 300 -4.06 19.91 -7.81
CA GLY A 300 -3.30 20.81 -8.69
C GLY A 300 -2.11 21.51 -8.04
N MET A 301 -1.79 21.22 -6.77
CA MET A 301 -0.77 21.96 -6.01
C MET A 301 0.56 21.20 -5.82
N ASN A 302 0.75 20.08 -6.53
CA ASN A 302 1.89 19.19 -6.37
C ASN A 302 2.52 18.70 -7.69
N TRP A 303 2.15 19.28 -8.83
CA TRP A 303 2.60 18.77 -10.13
C TRP A 303 4.11 18.85 -10.33
N ASP A 304 4.76 19.84 -9.75
CA ASP A 304 6.21 20.04 -9.79
C ASP A 304 6.98 19.20 -8.76
N TYR A 305 6.31 18.60 -7.76
CA TYR A 305 6.95 17.84 -6.67
C TYR A 305 7.92 16.75 -7.14
N PRO A 306 7.61 15.91 -8.13
CA PRO A 306 8.52 14.84 -8.55
C PRO A 306 9.88 15.34 -9.03
N GLU A 307 9.89 16.47 -9.76
CA GLU A 307 11.10 17.04 -10.37
C GLU A 307 11.70 18.20 -9.56
N ALA A 308 11.04 18.59 -8.47
CA ALA A 308 11.49 19.66 -7.59
C ALA A 308 12.74 19.26 -6.78
N ASP A 309 13.57 20.25 -6.47
CA ASP A 309 14.62 20.10 -5.46
C ASP A 309 14.03 19.94 -4.05
N TYR A 310 14.87 19.64 -3.09
CA TYR A 310 14.42 19.40 -1.72
C TYR A 310 13.81 20.62 -1.03
N ASP A 311 14.26 21.82 -1.36
CA ASP A 311 13.71 23.05 -0.78
C ASP A 311 12.30 23.28 -1.31
N ARG A 312 12.08 23.12 -2.61
CA ARG A 312 10.76 23.23 -3.21
C ARG A 312 9.80 22.12 -2.73
N ARG A 313 10.27 20.88 -2.56
CA ARG A 313 9.47 19.81 -1.95
C ARG A 313 9.06 20.13 -0.52
N ALA A 314 9.95 20.71 0.27
CA ALA A 314 9.66 21.16 1.63
C ALA A 314 8.58 22.26 1.66
N GLU A 315 8.63 23.22 0.71
CA GLU A 315 7.57 24.22 0.53
C GLU A 315 6.22 23.58 0.21
N ILE A 316 6.19 22.67 -0.77
CA ILE A 316 4.96 21.95 -1.16
C ILE A 316 4.40 21.18 0.05
N TRP A 317 5.27 20.47 0.78
CA TRP A 317 4.88 19.73 1.99
C TRP A 317 4.23 20.67 3.01
N LYS A 318 4.88 21.83 3.28
CA LYS A 318 4.38 22.82 4.25
C LYS A 318 3.06 23.42 3.83
N VAL A 319 2.87 23.72 2.55
CA VAL A 319 1.60 24.26 2.03
C VAL A 319 0.46 23.24 2.17
N HIS A 320 0.73 21.95 1.94
CA HIS A 320 -0.25 20.88 2.18
C HIS A 320 -0.59 20.71 3.67
N GLU A 321 0.41 20.84 4.55
CA GLU A 321 0.18 20.84 6.00
C GLU A 321 -0.73 21.99 6.41
N ASP A 322 -0.37 23.23 6.00
CA ASP A 322 -1.14 24.44 6.35
C ASP A 322 -2.57 24.38 5.79
N TYR A 323 -2.74 23.86 4.57
CA TYR A 323 -4.06 23.65 3.99
C TYR A 323 -4.89 22.66 4.81
N THR A 324 -4.32 21.49 5.14
CA THR A 324 -5.06 20.44 5.84
C THR A 324 -5.41 20.84 7.27
N LYS A 325 -4.45 21.37 8.03
CA LYS A 325 -4.68 21.91 9.37
C LYS A 325 -5.69 23.06 9.35
N GLY A 326 -5.56 23.95 8.38
CA GLY A 326 -6.46 25.08 8.19
C GLY A 326 -7.87 24.66 7.82
N LEU A 327 -8.06 23.57 7.05
CA LEU A 327 -9.38 23.02 6.74
C LEU A 327 -10.13 22.57 8.01
N PHE A 328 -9.46 21.82 8.89
CA PHE A 328 -10.05 21.39 10.15
C PHE A 328 -10.33 22.57 11.09
N TYR A 329 -9.41 23.55 11.13
CA TYR A 329 -9.63 24.78 11.91
C TYR A 329 -10.81 25.57 11.37
N PHE A 330 -10.90 25.78 10.04
CA PHE A 330 -12.01 26.46 9.38
C PHE A 330 -13.36 25.81 9.69
N LEU A 331 -13.44 24.49 9.57
CA LEU A 331 -14.68 23.75 9.86
C LEU A 331 -15.14 23.89 11.32
N GLY A 332 -14.23 24.16 12.25
CA GLY A 332 -14.53 24.32 13.67
C GLY A 332 -14.79 25.76 14.11
N HIS A 333 -14.27 26.78 13.40
CA HIS A 333 -14.22 28.14 13.94
C HIS A 333 -14.81 29.21 13.02
N ASP A 334 -14.99 28.93 11.72
CA ASP A 334 -15.59 29.95 10.83
C ASP A 334 -17.11 30.03 11.02
N GLU A 335 -17.64 31.24 11.29
CA GLU A 335 -19.06 31.43 11.56
C GLU A 335 -19.98 31.11 10.38
N ARG A 336 -19.44 31.09 9.14
CA ARG A 336 -20.17 30.70 7.93
C ARG A 336 -20.43 29.22 7.86
N VAL A 337 -19.67 28.39 8.60
CA VAL A 337 -19.90 26.96 8.74
C VAL A 337 -21.06 26.71 9.71
N PRO A 338 -22.04 25.84 9.40
CA PRO A 338 -23.16 25.54 10.29
C PRO A 338 -22.70 25.13 11.71
N GLU A 339 -23.35 25.61 12.73
CA GLU A 339 -22.99 25.42 14.14
C GLU A 339 -22.86 23.93 14.52
N PHE A 340 -23.77 23.08 14.03
CA PHE A 340 -23.71 21.65 14.32
C PHE A 340 -22.43 21.01 13.79
N MET A 341 -21.92 21.43 12.60
CA MET A 341 -20.67 20.94 12.04
C MET A 341 -19.47 21.44 12.83
N ARG A 342 -19.48 22.72 13.25
CA ARG A 342 -18.44 23.27 14.12
C ARG A 342 -18.35 22.46 15.42
N THR A 343 -19.51 22.18 16.03
CA THR A 343 -19.59 21.38 17.25
C THR A 343 -19.10 19.94 17.06
N GLU A 344 -19.36 19.35 15.89
CA GLU A 344 -18.87 17.99 15.59
C GLU A 344 -17.35 17.94 15.48
N ILE A 345 -16.72 18.83 14.70
CA ILE A 345 -15.27 18.78 14.48
C ILE A 345 -14.49 19.18 15.73
N LEU A 346 -15.01 20.08 16.57
CA LEU A 346 -14.37 20.49 17.82
C LEU A 346 -14.32 19.39 18.89
N LYS A 347 -14.97 18.25 18.67
CA LYS A 347 -14.81 17.04 19.50
C LYS A 347 -13.51 16.29 19.22
N TRP A 348 -12.78 16.66 18.17
CA TRP A 348 -11.60 16.00 17.69
C TRP A 348 -10.35 16.85 17.87
N GLY A 349 -9.23 16.19 18.08
CA GLY A 349 -7.92 16.84 18.16
C GLY A 349 -6.80 15.85 17.80
N TYR A 350 -5.57 16.34 17.83
CA TYR A 350 -4.40 15.51 17.57
C TYR A 350 -4.14 14.59 18.78
N PRO A 351 -3.84 13.29 18.58
CA PRO A 351 -3.53 12.39 19.68
C PRO A 351 -2.16 12.70 20.29
N LYS A 352 -2.10 12.78 21.63
CA LYS A 352 -0.85 13.05 22.38
C LYS A 352 0.20 11.97 22.23
N ASP A 353 -0.22 10.74 21.94
CA ASP A 353 0.61 9.54 21.87
C ASP A 353 1.06 9.18 20.44
N GLU A 354 0.64 9.95 19.44
CA GLU A 354 1.11 9.79 18.07
C GLU A 354 2.00 10.97 17.64
N TYR A 355 3.04 10.70 16.85
CA TYR A 355 3.94 11.70 16.26
C TYR A 355 4.49 12.71 17.26
N VAL A 356 4.87 12.23 18.45
CA VAL A 356 5.24 13.04 19.61
C VAL A 356 6.40 14.01 19.30
N ASP A 357 7.34 13.58 18.48
CA ASP A 357 8.52 14.35 18.07
C ASP A 357 8.32 15.19 16.81
N ASN A 358 7.08 15.19 16.24
CA ASN A 358 6.68 16.00 15.09
C ASN A 358 5.43 16.84 15.37
N ASN A 359 5.33 17.40 16.58
CA ASN A 359 4.18 18.23 17.02
C ASN A 359 2.83 17.53 16.83
N HIS A 360 2.79 16.22 17.04
CA HIS A 360 1.59 15.38 16.91
C HIS A 360 0.94 15.40 15.51
N TRP A 361 1.74 15.74 14.48
CA TRP A 361 1.37 15.71 13.07
C TRP A 361 2.14 14.62 12.34
N THR A 362 1.50 13.97 11.36
CA THR A 362 2.13 12.92 10.57
C THR A 362 3.42 13.41 9.91
N HIS A 363 4.44 12.57 9.91
CA HIS A 363 5.74 12.81 9.29
C HIS A 363 5.77 12.49 7.79
N GLN A 364 4.65 11.98 7.20
CA GLN A 364 4.63 11.55 5.81
C GLN A 364 3.53 12.25 5.01
N LEU A 365 3.92 12.99 3.98
CA LEU A 365 3.00 13.41 2.93
C LEU A 365 2.64 12.20 2.06
N TYR A 366 1.38 12.02 1.73
CA TYR A 366 0.96 10.94 0.85
C TYR A 366 1.34 11.26 -0.60
N VAL A 367 2.57 10.91 -0.95
CA VAL A 367 3.08 10.91 -2.32
C VAL A 367 2.51 9.69 -3.04
N ARG A 368 1.31 9.85 -3.61
CA ARG A 368 0.60 8.75 -4.28
C ARG A 368 1.30 8.26 -5.53
N GLU A 369 1.98 9.17 -6.20
CA GLU A 369 2.71 8.95 -7.44
C GLU A 369 3.74 10.07 -7.62
N ALA A 370 4.94 9.70 -8.04
CA ALA A 370 5.96 10.66 -8.46
C ALA A 370 6.55 10.21 -9.80
N ARG A 371 7.84 9.81 -9.82
CA ARG A 371 8.45 9.20 -11.01
C ARG A 371 8.04 7.73 -11.11
N ARG A 372 7.83 7.25 -12.32
CA ARG A 372 7.64 5.83 -12.62
C ARG A 372 8.71 5.41 -13.62
N MET A 373 9.43 4.34 -13.31
CA MET A 373 10.48 3.79 -14.18
C MET A 373 9.93 3.41 -15.55
N ILE A 374 10.77 3.50 -16.58
CA ILE A 374 10.52 2.91 -17.91
C ILE A 374 11.54 1.79 -18.11
N GLY A 375 11.20 0.59 -17.66
CA GLY A 375 12.00 -0.64 -17.81
C GLY A 375 11.89 -1.28 -19.20
N ASP A 376 12.30 -2.53 -19.29
CA ASP A 376 12.10 -3.34 -20.50
C ASP A 376 10.66 -3.87 -20.61
N LEU A 377 9.91 -3.88 -19.51
CA LEU A 377 8.48 -4.13 -19.44
C LEU A 377 7.83 -3.00 -18.62
N VAL A 378 6.72 -2.45 -19.12
CA VAL A 378 5.86 -1.51 -18.40
C VAL A 378 4.55 -2.23 -18.06
N MET A 379 4.21 -2.32 -16.77
CA MET A 379 2.90 -2.81 -16.34
C MET A 379 1.83 -1.82 -16.80
N THR A 380 0.75 -2.30 -17.41
CA THR A 380 -0.31 -1.49 -18.01
C THR A 380 -1.69 -1.93 -17.52
N GLU A 381 -2.74 -1.19 -17.88
CA GLU A 381 -4.14 -1.57 -17.69
C GLU A 381 -4.40 -3.03 -18.14
N HIS A 382 -3.76 -3.45 -19.25
CA HIS A 382 -3.97 -4.79 -19.81
C HIS A 382 -3.50 -5.91 -18.88
N HIS A 383 -2.44 -5.68 -18.12
CA HIS A 383 -1.98 -6.60 -17.07
C HIS A 383 -2.96 -6.63 -15.90
N CYS A 384 -3.46 -5.46 -15.46
CA CYS A 384 -4.42 -5.38 -14.34
C CYS A 384 -5.70 -6.17 -14.62
N VAL A 385 -6.21 -6.08 -15.85
CA VAL A 385 -7.46 -6.78 -16.24
C VAL A 385 -7.23 -8.18 -16.82
N GLY A 386 -6.00 -8.70 -16.78
CA GLY A 386 -5.66 -10.06 -17.21
C GLY A 386 -5.66 -10.30 -18.73
N LYS A 387 -5.64 -9.24 -19.55
CA LYS A 387 -5.46 -9.37 -21.01
C LYS A 387 -4.03 -9.74 -21.37
N GLU A 388 -3.08 -9.28 -20.58
CA GLU A 388 -1.66 -9.62 -20.69
C GLU A 388 -1.21 -10.27 -19.39
N VAL A 389 -0.44 -11.35 -19.49
CA VAL A 389 0.08 -12.12 -18.36
C VAL A 389 1.59 -12.20 -18.47
N VAL A 390 2.29 -12.05 -17.34
CA VAL A 390 3.73 -12.14 -17.25
C VAL A 390 4.17 -13.52 -16.77
N ASP A 391 5.37 -13.96 -17.16
CA ASP A 391 5.96 -15.26 -16.83
C ASP A 391 7.02 -15.19 -15.72
N ASP A 392 7.52 -14.01 -15.41
CA ASP A 392 8.56 -13.70 -14.43
C ASP A 392 7.96 -13.09 -13.14
N VAL A 393 6.98 -13.77 -12.57
CA VAL A 393 6.16 -13.27 -11.44
C VAL A 393 6.97 -13.16 -10.16
N ILE A 394 6.91 -11.98 -9.49
CA ILE A 394 7.58 -11.73 -8.21
C ILE A 394 6.64 -11.26 -7.10
N GLY A 395 5.39 -11.06 -7.41
CA GLY A 395 4.34 -10.62 -6.52
C GLY A 395 3.02 -10.48 -7.28
N TRP A 396 1.98 -10.12 -6.56
CA TRP A 396 0.62 -9.94 -7.09
C TRP A 396 0.05 -8.62 -6.60
N ALA A 397 -0.86 -8.03 -7.37
CA ALA A 397 -1.70 -6.92 -6.94
C ALA A 397 -3.19 -7.24 -7.21
N ALA A 398 -4.09 -6.56 -6.50
CA ALA A 398 -5.53 -6.82 -6.58
C ALA A 398 -6.38 -5.59 -6.24
N TYR A 399 -5.77 -4.42 -6.13
CA TYR A 399 -6.51 -3.21 -5.82
C TYR A 399 -7.13 -2.62 -7.10
N THR A 400 -8.20 -1.87 -6.94
CA THR A 400 -8.80 -1.04 -8.01
C THR A 400 -7.73 -0.18 -8.68
N MET A 401 -7.79 0.01 -10.00
CA MET A 401 -7.05 1.09 -10.64
C MET A 401 -7.63 2.40 -10.10
N ASP A 402 -6.87 3.05 -9.24
CA ASP A 402 -7.27 4.19 -8.42
C ASP A 402 -6.34 5.38 -8.68
N SER A 403 -6.84 6.36 -9.42
CA SER A 403 -6.21 7.66 -9.58
C SER A 403 -7.07 8.72 -8.90
N HIS A 404 -6.45 9.52 -8.04
CA HIS A 404 -7.08 10.71 -7.48
C HIS A 404 -7.12 11.85 -8.50
N ASN A 405 -7.98 12.85 -8.24
CA ASN A 405 -8.08 14.02 -9.10
C ASN A 405 -6.72 14.69 -9.31
N CYS A 406 -6.41 15.02 -10.57
CA CYS A 406 -5.17 15.69 -10.96
C CYS A 406 -5.35 17.19 -11.10
N ASP A 407 -6.56 17.65 -11.48
CA ASP A 407 -6.86 19.05 -11.68
C ASP A 407 -8.28 19.41 -11.20
N ARG A 408 -8.48 20.70 -10.95
CA ARG A 408 -9.80 21.30 -10.71
C ARG A 408 -9.97 22.49 -11.63
N ILE A 409 -10.93 22.41 -12.55
CA ILE A 409 -11.07 23.34 -13.68
C ILE A 409 -12.51 23.81 -13.85
N VAL A 410 -12.69 24.81 -14.70
CA VAL A 410 -14.02 25.28 -15.10
C VAL A 410 -14.47 24.53 -16.35
N VAL A 411 -15.60 23.84 -16.28
CA VAL A 411 -16.24 23.18 -17.41
C VAL A 411 -17.67 23.67 -17.54
N ARG A 412 -18.00 24.32 -18.66
CA ARG A 412 -19.34 24.88 -18.94
C ARG A 412 -19.83 25.82 -17.84
N GLY A 413 -18.94 26.62 -17.25
CA GLY A 413 -19.27 27.57 -16.19
C GLY A 413 -19.40 26.97 -14.78
N GLU A 414 -19.07 25.71 -14.58
CA GLU A 414 -19.12 25.00 -13.31
C GLU A 414 -17.74 24.49 -12.89
N VAL A 415 -17.50 24.37 -11.60
CA VAL A 415 -16.31 23.71 -11.06
C VAL A 415 -16.40 22.20 -11.28
N LYS A 416 -15.36 21.62 -11.85
CA LYS A 416 -15.21 20.16 -11.99
C LYS A 416 -13.82 19.73 -11.56
N ASN A 417 -13.75 18.55 -10.92
CA ASN A 417 -12.48 17.85 -10.69
C ASN A 417 -12.22 16.90 -11.86
N GLU A 418 -10.97 16.82 -12.29
CA GLU A 418 -10.52 16.00 -13.41
C GLU A 418 -9.44 15.04 -12.95
N GLY A 419 -9.40 13.81 -13.48
CA GLY A 419 -8.35 12.81 -13.29
C GLY A 419 -8.71 11.69 -12.33
N ASN A 420 -9.86 11.72 -11.65
CA ASN A 420 -10.28 10.59 -10.81
C ASN A 420 -10.63 9.38 -11.66
N VAL A 421 -10.07 8.22 -11.31
CA VAL A 421 -10.40 6.90 -11.89
C VAL A 421 -10.54 5.90 -10.76
N GLU A 422 -11.62 5.13 -10.78
CA GLU A 422 -11.91 4.05 -9.82
C GLU A 422 -12.46 2.85 -10.60
N ILE A 423 -11.57 2.03 -11.18
CA ILE A 423 -11.94 0.87 -12.00
C ILE A 423 -11.42 -0.40 -11.36
N GLY A 424 -12.34 -1.21 -10.86
CA GLY A 424 -12.06 -2.50 -10.24
C GLY A 424 -12.88 -3.63 -10.84
N GLY A 425 -13.03 -4.76 -10.12
CA GLY A 425 -13.80 -5.92 -10.55
C GLY A 425 -12.99 -6.96 -11.31
N PHE A 426 -11.68 -6.80 -11.36
CA PHE A 426 -10.75 -7.78 -11.92
C PHE A 426 -10.11 -8.61 -10.78
N PRO A 427 -9.69 -9.86 -11.09
CA PRO A 427 -9.02 -10.72 -10.11
C PRO A 427 -7.60 -10.24 -9.78
N PRO A 428 -6.95 -10.80 -8.75
CA PRO A 428 -5.52 -10.64 -8.54
C PRO A 428 -4.74 -10.91 -9.83
N TYR A 429 -3.74 -10.06 -10.12
CA TYR A 429 -2.90 -10.17 -11.31
C TYR A 429 -1.41 -10.15 -10.93
N PRO A 430 -0.55 -10.86 -11.71
CA PRO A 430 0.87 -10.99 -11.41
C PRO A 430 1.66 -9.73 -11.80
N ILE A 431 2.73 -9.45 -11.04
CA ILE A 431 3.69 -8.37 -11.30
C ILE A 431 5.01 -9.00 -11.77
N SER A 432 5.55 -8.47 -12.87
CA SER A 432 6.80 -8.92 -13.50
C SER A 432 8.04 -8.46 -12.73
N TYR A 433 9.08 -9.30 -12.71
CA TYR A 433 10.42 -8.91 -12.25
C TYR A 433 11.02 -7.78 -13.09
N ARG A 434 10.75 -7.77 -14.39
CA ARG A 434 11.20 -6.70 -15.30
C ARG A 434 10.57 -5.34 -14.96
N ALA A 435 9.49 -5.32 -14.20
CA ALA A 435 8.90 -4.05 -13.75
C ALA A 435 9.72 -3.38 -12.64
N ILE A 436 10.58 -4.11 -11.92
CA ILE A 436 11.42 -3.54 -10.86
C ILE A 436 12.90 -3.42 -11.27
N THR A 437 13.27 -3.83 -12.49
CA THR A 437 14.64 -3.77 -13.00
C THR A 437 14.80 -2.68 -14.06
N PRO A 438 15.80 -1.80 -13.94
CA PRO A 438 16.17 -0.86 -15.00
C PRO A 438 16.62 -1.59 -16.27
N LYS A 439 16.57 -0.90 -17.40
CA LYS A 439 17.19 -1.43 -18.62
C LYS A 439 18.68 -1.65 -18.40
N ARG A 440 19.20 -2.82 -18.81
CA ARG A 440 20.60 -3.21 -18.63
C ARG A 440 21.59 -2.14 -19.13
N ARG A 441 21.28 -1.49 -20.26
CA ARG A 441 22.12 -0.43 -20.82
C ARG A 441 22.20 0.83 -19.95
N GLU A 442 21.31 0.97 -18.96
CA GLU A 442 21.24 2.12 -18.07
C GLU A 442 21.92 1.83 -16.73
N VAL A 443 21.43 0.82 -15.99
CA VAL A 443 21.98 0.41 -14.70
C VAL A 443 21.85 -1.08 -14.49
N THR A 444 22.94 -1.74 -14.01
CA THR A 444 23.01 -3.20 -13.84
C THR A 444 23.02 -3.68 -12.38
N ASN A 445 23.00 -2.76 -11.40
CA ASN A 445 23.02 -3.09 -9.98
C ASN A 445 22.03 -2.26 -9.15
N LEU A 446 20.86 -1.95 -9.72
CA LEU A 446 19.77 -1.23 -9.06
C LEU A 446 18.46 -1.98 -9.22
N LEU A 447 17.65 -2.01 -8.16
CA LEU A 447 16.26 -2.49 -8.15
C LEU A 447 15.33 -1.38 -7.64
N VAL A 448 14.12 -1.28 -8.21
CA VAL A 448 13.19 -0.16 -7.96
C VAL A 448 11.77 -0.71 -7.68
N PRO A 449 11.51 -1.25 -6.48
CA PRO A 449 10.23 -1.90 -6.18
C PRO A 449 9.07 -0.91 -5.90
N VAL A 450 9.34 0.38 -5.64
CA VAL A 450 8.31 1.39 -5.32
C VAL A 450 7.98 2.22 -6.56
N CYS A 451 8.93 2.95 -7.12
CA CYS A 451 8.77 3.73 -8.36
C CYS A 451 8.93 2.82 -9.61
N LEU A 452 8.30 1.65 -9.59
CA LEU A 452 8.47 0.60 -10.59
C LEU A 452 7.94 1.00 -11.98
N SER A 453 8.27 0.17 -12.97
CA SER A 453 7.86 0.39 -14.36
C SER A 453 6.39 0.06 -14.57
N ALA A 454 5.55 1.08 -14.55
CA ALA A 454 4.11 0.98 -14.76
C ALA A 454 3.56 2.26 -15.41
N SER A 455 2.49 2.15 -16.18
CA SER A 455 1.70 3.29 -16.64
C SER A 455 1.03 3.98 -15.46
N HIS A 456 0.63 5.25 -15.61
CA HIS A 456 -0.06 5.98 -14.57
C HIS A 456 -1.25 5.19 -13.99
N ILE A 457 -2.08 4.63 -14.86
CA ILE A 457 -3.30 3.97 -14.40
C ILE A 457 -3.02 2.59 -13.76
N ALA A 458 -2.09 1.81 -14.30
CA ALA A 458 -1.68 0.55 -13.68
C ALA A 458 -1.00 0.78 -12.33
N TYR A 459 -0.16 1.82 -12.23
CA TYR A 459 0.46 2.22 -10.98
C TYR A 459 -0.58 2.52 -9.90
N GLY A 460 -1.73 3.11 -10.26
CA GLY A 460 -2.86 3.35 -9.35
C GLY A 460 -3.37 2.10 -8.64
N SER A 461 -3.23 0.92 -9.26
CA SER A 461 -3.56 -0.38 -8.65
C SER A 461 -2.40 -1.01 -7.88
N ILE A 462 -1.15 -0.80 -8.34
CA ILE A 462 0.04 -1.44 -7.77
C ILE A 462 0.55 -0.72 -6.52
N ARG A 463 0.39 0.60 -6.43
CA ARG A 463 0.97 1.51 -5.41
C ARG A 463 0.48 1.30 -3.96
N MET A 464 -0.03 0.15 -3.64
CA MET A 464 -0.50 -0.18 -2.29
C MET A 464 0.67 -0.61 -1.40
N GLU A 465 0.72 -0.10 -0.17
CA GLU A 465 1.80 -0.39 0.79
C GLU A 465 2.07 -1.90 0.97
N PRO A 466 1.05 -2.80 1.06
CA PRO A 466 1.32 -4.23 1.11
C PRO A 466 2.02 -4.76 -0.14
N VAL A 467 1.68 -4.24 -1.32
CA VAL A 467 2.31 -4.66 -2.59
C VAL A 467 3.76 -4.20 -2.63
N PHE A 468 4.04 -2.97 -2.22
CA PHE A 468 5.41 -2.46 -2.12
C PHE A 468 6.29 -3.30 -1.19
N MET A 469 5.76 -3.75 -0.05
CA MET A 469 6.49 -4.65 0.84
C MET A 469 6.80 -6.01 0.19
N VAL A 470 5.83 -6.61 -0.53
CA VAL A 470 6.03 -7.87 -1.27
C VAL A 470 7.10 -7.72 -2.35
N LEU A 471 7.02 -6.66 -3.16
CA LEU A 471 8.00 -6.39 -4.21
C LEU A 471 9.38 -6.10 -3.66
N ALA A 472 9.46 -5.42 -2.52
CA ALA A 472 10.71 -5.11 -1.84
C ALA A 472 11.39 -6.36 -1.26
N GLN A 473 10.63 -7.30 -0.70
CA GLN A 473 11.16 -8.60 -0.30
C GLN A 473 11.75 -9.34 -1.51
N SER A 474 11.02 -9.38 -2.62
CA SER A 474 11.48 -10.00 -3.86
C SER A 474 12.73 -9.32 -4.42
N ALA A 475 12.79 -7.98 -4.39
CA ALA A 475 13.97 -7.21 -4.79
C ALA A 475 15.19 -7.53 -3.92
N ALA A 476 15.01 -7.68 -2.60
CA ALA A 476 16.10 -8.00 -1.69
C ALA A 476 16.65 -9.42 -1.92
N VAL A 477 15.77 -10.42 -2.11
CA VAL A 477 16.20 -11.79 -2.47
C VAL A 477 16.95 -11.78 -3.82
N ALA A 478 16.45 -11.04 -4.82
CA ALA A 478 17.12 -10.89 -6.10
C ALA A 478 18.51 -10.23 -5.96
N ALA A 479 18.63 -9.19 -5.13
CA ALA A 479 19.90 -8.55 -4.84
C ALA A 479 20.90 -9.53 -4.22
N CYS A 480 20.46 -10.37 -3.27
CA CYS A 480 21.29 -11.41 -2.65
C CYS A 480 21.76 -12.44 -3.67
N LEU A 481 20.84 -12.95 -4.52
CA LEU A 481 21.18 -13.89 -5.59
C LEU A 481 22.16 -13.30 -6.61
N SER A 482 21.97 -12.02 -6.99
CA SER A 482 22.90 -11.29 -7.87
C SER A 482 24.31 -11.22 -7.28
N ILE A 483 24.42 -10.87 -5.99
CA ILE A 483 25.69 -10.77 -5.27
C ILE A 483 26.39 -12.13 -5.16
N ASP A 484 25.65 -13.17 -4.77
CA ASP A 484 26.22 -14.51 -4.52
C ASP A 484 26.73 -15.18 -5.79
N ASN A 485 26.07 -14.91 -6.92
CA ASN A 485 26.45 -15.45 -8.21
C ASN A 485 27.37 -14.50 -9.02
N GLY A 486 27.61 -13.27 -8.55
CA GLY A 486 28.44 -12.28 -9.25
C GLY A 486 27.88 -11.86 -10.60
N ILE A 487 26.54 -11.76 -10.71
CA ILE A 487 25.80 -11.43 -11.93
C ILE A 487 25.09 -10.08 -11.80
N ASP A 488 24.68 -9.50 -12.93
CA ASP A 488 23.82 -8.31 -12.94
C ASP A 488 22.40 -8.65 -12.46
N VAL A 489 21.67 -7.67 -11.93
CA VAL A 489 20.31 -7.90 -11.42
C VAL A 489 19.36 -8.39 -12.51
N GLN A 490 19.61 -8.08 -13.78
CA GLN A 490 18.81 -8.56 -14.92
C GLN A 490 19.06 -10.03 -15.28
N ASP A 491 20.08 -10.68 -14.72
CA ASP A 491 20.44 -12.08 -14.97
C ASP A 491 19.99 -13.03 -13.84
N VAL A 492 19.25 -12.52 -12.86
CA VAL A 492 18.75 -13.33 -11.74
C VAL A 492 17.81 -14.43 -12.27
N ASP A 493 18.08 -15.66 -11.85
CA ASP A 493 17.19 -16.80 -12.11
C ASP A 493 15.87 -16.63 -11.34
N ILE A 494 14.81 -16.36 -12.08
CA ILE A 494 13.47 -16.11 -11.52
C ILE A 494 12.90 -17.37 -10.85
N ALA A 495 13.15 -18.56 -11.40
CA ALA A 495 12.68 -19.80 -10.79
C ALA A 495 13.35 -20.00 -9.41
N ARG A 496 14.64 -19.69 -9.30
CA ARG A 496 15.37 -19.74 -8.03
C ARG A 496 14.86 -18.68 -7.03
N LEU A 497 14.60 -17.46 -7.50
CA LEU A 497 14.03 -16.39 -6.68
C LEU A 497 12.67 -16.82 -6.11
N GLN A 498 11.78 -17.33 -6.96
CA GLN A 498 10.46 -17.82 -6.55
C GLN A 498 10.57 -18.99 -5.57
N GLU A 499 11.54 -19.89 -5.76
CA GLU A 499 11.81 -20.99 -4.84
C GLU A 499 12.19 -20.48 -3.44
N VAL A 500 13.11 -19.51 -3.35
CA VAL A 500 13.52 -18.90 -2.06
C VAL A 500 12.32 -18.28 -1.37
N LEU A 501 11.56 -17.44 -2.06
CA LEU A 501 10.36 -16.79 -1.51
C LEU A 501 9.30 -17.80 -1.00
N ARG A 502 9.18 -18.94 -1.67
CA ARG A 502 8.24 -20.00 -1.29
C ARG A 502 8.73 -20.87 -0.13
N THR A 503 10.03 -21.18 -0.09
CA THR A 503 10.60 -22.11 0.90
C THR A 503 11.07 -21.45 2.18
N ASP A 504 11.41 -20.16 2.13
CA ASP A 504 11.76 -19.34 3.29
C ASP A 504 11.08 -17.95 3.22
N PRO A 505 9.74 -17.89 3.30
CA PRO A 505 8.98 -16.67 3.11
C PRO A 505 9.23 -15.60 4.19
N LEU A 506 9.82 -15.98 5.33
CA LEU A 506 10.16 -15.06 6.42
C LEU A 506 11.67 -14.74 6.49
N SER A 507 12.45 -15.31 5.58
CA SER A 507 13.92 -15.19 5.54
C SER A 507 14.60 -15.51 6.89
N ASP A 508 13.98 -16.37 7.71
CA ASP A 508 14.46 -16.73 9.06
C ASP A 508 14.67 -18.25 9.23
N GLY A 509 14.55 -19.02 8.15
CA GLY A 509 14.67 -20.47 8.13
C GLY A 509 13.53 -21.20 8.87
N SER A 510 12.47 -20.51 9.24
CA SER A 510 11.32 -21.15 9.88
C SER A 510 10.52 -22.00 8.89
N VAL A 511 9.84 -23.03 9.41
CA VAL A 511 8.97 -23.89 8.58
C VAL A 511 7.85 -23.02 8.00
N PRO A 512 7.68 -22.99 6.67
CA PRO A 512 6.61 -22.24 6.02
C PRO A 512 5.23 -22.71 6.42
N GLU A 513 4.26 -21.81 6.37
CA GLU A 513 2.85 -22.16 6.40
C GLU A 513 2.46 -22.93 5.13
N ILE A 514 1.48 -23.82 5.25
CA ILE A 514 0.92 -24.54 4.11
C ILE A 514 -0.43 -23.93 3.82
N LEU A 515 -0.55 -23.29 2.66
CA LEU A 515 -1.81 -22.78 2.14
C LEU A 515 -2.30 -23.74 1.07
N VAL A 516 -3.54 -24.18 1.17
CA VAL A 516 -4.23 -24.98 0.14
C VAL A 516 -5.45 -24.20 -0.32
N ASP A 517 -5.43 -23.73 -1.54
CA ASP A 517 -6.51 -23.01 -2.20
C ASP A 517 -7.42 -23.97 -2.96
N ASN A 518 -8.71 -23.63 -3.14
CA ASN A 518 -9.64 -24.49 -3.89
C ASN A 518 -9.24 -24.73 -5.36
N ASP A 519 -8.39 -23.87 -5.93
CA ASP A 519 -7.83 -24.03 -7.27
C ASP A 519 -6.61 -24.98 -7.33
N ASP A 520 -6.06 -25.41 -6.19
CA ASP A 520 -4.96 -26.39 -6.14
C ASP A 520 -5.46 -27.81 -6.39
N LYS A 521 -5.62 -28.15 -7.66
CA LYS A 521 -6.12 -29.46 -8.12
C LYS A 521 -5.34 -30.66 -7.60
N SER A 522 -4.10 -30.45 -7.18
CA SER A 522 -3.25 -31.52 -6.64
C SER A 522 -3.52 -31.79 -5.16
N CYS A 523 -4.11 -30.81 -4.46
CA CYS A 523 -4.33 -30.83 -3.02
C CYS A 523 -5.81 -30.73 -2.62
N VAL A 524 -6.73 -30.67 -3.59
CA VAL A 524 -8.16 -30.56 -3.35
C VAL A 524 -8.94 -31.72 -3.98
N GLU A 525 -9.82 -32.35 -3.19
CA GLU A 525 -10.74 -33.38 -3.64
C GLU A 525 -12.20 -32.92 -3.46
N LEU A 526 -13.01 -33.02 -4.54
CA LEU A 526 -14.42 -32.67 -4.53
C LEU A 526 -15.30 -33.92 -4.52
N ASN A 527 -16.28 -33.94 -3.62
CA ASN A 527 -17.38 -34.89 -3.67
C ASN A 527 -18.69 -34.13 -3.91
N GLY A 528 -19.41 -34.50 -4.95
CA GLY A 528 -20.60 -33.79 -5.41
C GLY A 528 -20.28 -32.58 -6.30
N ALA A 529 -21.34 -31.98 -6.84
CA ALA A 529 -21.19 -30.81 -7.73
C ALA A 529 -21.19 -29.52 -6.92
N TRP A 530 -20.08 -28.82 -6.96
CA TRP A 530 -19.91 -27.48 -6.42
C TRP A 530 -19.90 -26.44 -7.54
N ASN A 531 -20.43 -25.24 -7.30
CA ASN A 531 -20.40 -24.13 -8.25
C ASN A 531 -19.22 -23.22 -7.95
N PHE A 532 -18.53 -22.74 -8.99
CA PHE A 532 -17.50 -21.72 -8.85
C PHE A 532 -18.14 -20.34 -8.71
N ASN A 533 -17.65 -19.55 -7.76
CA ASN A 533 -17.97 -18.14 -7.61
C ASN A 533 -16.71 -17.32 -7.86
N PHE A 534 -16.78 -16.42 -8.84
CA PHE A 534 -15.66 -15.57 -9.29
C PHE A 534 -15.72 -14.15 -8.69
N ASP A 535 -16.45 -13.97 -7.59
CA ASP A 535 -16.46 -12.70 -6.86
C ASP A 535 -15.18 -12.55 -6.03
N THR A 536 -14.14 -12.06 -6.68
CA THR A 536 -12.81 -11.87 -6.07
C THR A 536 -12.76 -10.82 -4.96
N TYR A 537 -13.81 -9.98 -4.83
CA TYR A 537 -13.98 -9.09 -3.69
C TYR A 537 -14.41 -9.81 -2.41
N ARG A 538 -14.80 -11.07 -2.50
CA ARG A 538 -15.30 -11.86 -1.35
C ARG A 538 -14.45 -13.07 -1.05
N GLY A 539 -13.82 -13.67 -2.06
CA GLY A 539 -12.99 -14.87 -1.93
C GLY A 539 -11.53 -14.58 -1.63
N TYR A 540 -10.80 -15.64 -1.41
CA TYR A 540 -9.34 -15.68 -1.43
C TYR A 540 -8.89 -16.11 -2.84
N GLY A 541 -7.93 -15.39 -3.44
CA GLY A 541 -7.48 -15.73 -4.78
C GLY A 541 -8.47 -15.40 -5.91
N LEU A 542 -8.59 -16.31 -6.87
CA LEU A 542 -9.31 -16.08 -8.14
C LEU A 542 -10.80 -16.43 -8.08
N ASN A 543 -11.19 -17.36 -7.24
CA ASN A 543 -12.56 -17.84 -7.09
C ASN A 543 -12.70 -18.64 -5.79
N PHE A 544 -13.91 -19.05 -5.48
CA PHE A 544 -14.20 -19.98 -4.40
C PHE A 544 -15.40 -20.86 -4.75
N LEU A 545 -15.54 -21.99 -4.08
CA LEU A 545 -16.61 -22.94 -4.30
C LEU A 545 -17.83 -22.59 -3.43
N VAL A 546 -19.04 -22.77 -4.00
CA VAL A 546 -20.29 -22.58 -3.27
C VAL A 546 -21.27 -23.72 -3.54
N ASP A 547 -22.05 -24.05 -2.50
CA ASP A 547 -23.23 -24.91 -2.60
C ASP A 547 -24.42 -24.22 -1.94
N ASP A 548 -25.59 -24.25 -2.58
CA ASP A 548 -26.82 -23.62 -2.06
C ASP A 548 -27.56 -24.49 -1.04
N SER A 549 -27.04 -25.67 -0.74
CA SER A 549 -27.56 -26.67 0.22
C SER A 549 -28.98 -27.11 -0.07
N LYS A 550 -29.44 -26.95 -1.33
CA LYS A 550 -30.76 -27.48 -1.75
C LYS A 550 -30.65 -28.94 -2.12
N GLY A 551 -31.38 -29.77 -1.39
CA GLY A 551 -31.43 -31.22 -1.58
C GLY A 551 -30.68 -32.00 -0.49
N ASP A 552 -30.85 -33.32 -0.49
CA ASP A 552 -30.35 -34.21 0.56
C ASP A 552 -28.95 -34.80 0.28
N THR A 553 -28.28 -34.34 -0.80
CA THR A 553 -26.99 -34.89 -1.18
C THR A 553 -25.88 -34.23 -0.38
N LEU A 554 -25.15 -35.05 0.38
CA LEU A 554 -23.93 -34.59 1.06
C LEU A 554 -22.85 -34.28 0.02
N LYS A 555 -22.35 -33.05 0.06
CA LYS A 555 -21.23 -32.56 -0.75
C LYS A 555 -20.08 -32.15 0.14
N THR A 556 -18.86 -32.45 -0.26
CA THR A 556 -17.68 -32.13 0.52
C THR A 556 -16.54 -31.62 -0.36
N VAL A 557 -15.69 -30.77 0.22
CA VAL A 557 -14.41 -30.32 -0.34
C VAL A 557 -13.33 -30.66 0.67
N LYS A 558 -12.34 -31.49 0.27
CA LYS A 558 -11.18 -31.83 1.09
C LYS A 558 -9.97 -31.04 0.66
N TYR A 559 -9.27 -30.46 1.63
CA TYR A 559 -8.01 -29.74 1.47
C TYR A 559 -6.90 -30.55 2.13
N ILE A 560 -5.95 -31.03 1.34
CA ILE A 560 -4.91 -32.01 1.73
C ILE A 560 -3.55 -31.28 1.75
N PRO A 561 -3.00 -30.95 2.94
CA PRO A 561 -1.69 -30.30 3.04
C PRO A 561 -0.57 -31.27 2.66
N ASP A 562 0.48 -30.76 2.02
CA ASP A 562 1.76 -31.49 1.87
C ASP A 562 2.69 -31.12 3.04
N VAL A 563 2.59 -31.85 4.14
CA VAL A 563 3.33 -31.58 5.36
C VAL A 563 4.78 -32.01 5.24
N GLN A 564 5.70 -31.04 5.12
CA GLN A 564 7.14 -31.32 5.00
C GLN A 564 7.81 -31.63 6.33
N VAL A 565 7.36 -31.02 7.42
CA VAL A 565 7.89 -31.18 8.78
C VAL A 565 6.77 -31.59 9.72
N ALA A 566 6.89 -32.75 10.34
CA ALA A 566 5.92 -33.20 11.35
C ALA A 566 5.94 -32.27 12.57
N GLY A 567 4.76 -31.92 13.09
CA GLY A 567 4.64 -31.01 14.22
C GLY A 567 3.22 -30.63 14.58
N GLU A 568 3.08 -29.69 15.49
CA GLU A 568 1.79 -29.06 15.84
C GLU A 568 1.50 -27.94 14.85
N TYR A 569 0.28 -27.92 14.31
CA TYR A 569 -0.20 -26.91 13.37
C TYR A 569 -1.51 -26.31 13.84
N GLU A 570 -1.63 -24.99 13.75
CA GLU A 570 -2.89 -24.29 13.83
C GLU A 570 -3.57 -24.35 12.45
N VAL A 571 -4.86 -24.70 12.44
CA VAL A 571 -5.65 -24.79 11.20
C VAL A 571 -6.64 -23.63 11.16
N TYR A 572 -6.69 -22.96 10.02
CA TYR A 572 -7.63 -21.89 9.71
C TYR A 572 -8.31 -22.18 8.38
N ILE A 573 -9.60 -21.81 8.27
CA ILE A 573 -10.32 -21.76 6.98
C ILE A 573 -10.55 -20.30 6.60
N PHE A 574 -10.50 -19.99 5.30
CA PHE A 574 -10.93 -18.69 4.81
C PHE A 574 -12.44 -18.68 4.64
N PHE A 575 -13.12 -17.75 5.30
CA PHE A 575 -14.58 -17.62 5.28
C PHE A 575 -14.96 -16.37 4.46
N PRO A 576 -15.44 -16.55 3.20
CA PRO A 576 -15.85 -15.45 2.34
C PRO A 576 -17.05 -14.68 2.92
N ARG A 577 -17.11 -13.36 2.68
CA ARG A 577 -18.25 -12.54 3.08
C ARG A 577 -19.46 -12.80 2.17
N LEU A 578 -20.39 -13.66 2.59
CA LEU A 578 -21.60 -13.97 1.85
C LEU A 578 -22.85 -13.42 2.56
N LYS A 579 -23.76 -12.77 1.79
CA LYS A 579 -25.04 -12.27 2.31
C LYS A 579 -25.98 -13.42 2.72
N SER A 580 -25.90 -14.54 2.00
CA SER A 580 -26.75 -15.72 2.16
C SER A 580 -26.01 -16.92 2.74
N ALA A 581 -24.96 -16.71 3.54
CA ALA A 581 -24.24 -17.78 4.20
C ALA A 581 -25.18 -18.61 5.10
N ALA A 582 -24.96 -19.92 5.14
CA ALA A 582 -25.64 -20.83 6.08
C ALA A 582 -25.41 -20.37 7.53
N THR A 583 -26.34 -20.74 8.43
CA THR A 583 -26.21 -20.44 9.86
C THR A 583 -24.87 -20.93 10.41
N TYR A 584 -24.44 -22.12 9.96
CA TYR A 584 -23.09 -22.63 10.21
C TYR A 584 -22.55 -23.41 9.01
N THR A 585 -21.23 -23.52 8.94
CA THR A 585 -20.51 -24.39 8.00
C THR A 585 -19.91 -25.56 8.80
N SER A 586 -20.16 -26.79 8.35
CA SER A 586 -19.56 -27.99 8.96
C SER A 586 -18.15 -28.21 8.44
N VAL A 587 -17.19 -28.32 9.38
CA VAL A 587 -15.76 -28.48 9.10
C VAL A 587 -15.25 -29.72 9.84
N GLY A 588 -14.70 -30.70 9.11
CA GLY A 588 -14.01 -31.85 9.65
C GLY A 588 -12.49 -31.69 9.53
N VAL A 589 -11.73 -32.01 10.56
CA VAL A 589 -10.27 -32.08 10.50
C VAL A 589 -9.83 -33.51 10.80
N TYR A 590 -9.18 -34.14 9.85
CA TYR A 590 -8.54 -35.45 10.01
C TYR A 590 -7.04 -35.27 10.18
N ASP A 591 -6.51 -35.66 11.31
CA ASP A 591 -5.10 -35.49 11.68
C ASP A 591 -4.17 -36.62 11.19
N GLY A 592 -4.73 -37.57 10.43
CA GLY A 592 -4.09 -38.82 10.03
C GLY A 592 -4.45 -40.02 10.92
N LYS A 593 -5.23 -39.80 12.00
CA LYS A 593 -5.67 -40.84 12.93
C LYS A 593 -7.13 -40.67 13.33
N ASN A 594 -7.50 -39.46 13.70
CA ASN A 594 -8.81 -39.12 14.26
C ASN A 594 -9.46 -38.02 13.40
N MET A 595 -10.79 -38.09 13.32
CA MET A 595 -11.61 -37.04 12.74
C MET A 595 -12.27 -36.23 13.86
N GLU A 596 -12.08 -34.90 13.84
CA GLU A 596 -12.80 -33.96 14.69
C GLU A 596 -13.76 -33.14 13.82
N GLU A 597 -15.04 -33.08 14.16
CA GLU A 597 -16.05 -32.26 13.48
C GLU A 597 -16.35 -30.99 14.28
N LYS A 598 -16.45 -29.85 13.59
CA LYS A 598 -16.79 -28.54 14.16
C LYS A 598 -17.84 -27.83 13.31
N GLN A 599 -18.53 -26.89 13.93
CA GLN A 599 -19.45 -25.97 13.26
C GLN A 599 -18.90 -24.55 13.39
N ILE A 600 -18.70 -23.88 12.27
CA ILE A 600 -18.30 -22.48 12.23
C ILE A 600 -19.54 -21.64 11.95
N TYR A 601 -19.96 -20.86 12.93
CA TYR A 601 -21.14 -20.02 12.83
C TYR A 601 -20.81 -18.69 12.13
N LYS A 602 -21.63 -18.29 11.14
CA LYS A 602 -21.42 -17.06 10.37
C LYS A 602 -21.36 -15.80 11.24
N ASP A 603 -22.11 -15.79 12.35
CA ASP A 603 -22.20 -14.62 13.24
C ASP A 603 -20.92 -14.43 14.08
N ASP A 604 -20.08 -15.46 14.19
CA ASP A 604 -18.78 -15.40 14.84
C ASP A 604 -17.68 -14.85 13.90
N VAL A 605 -17.96 -14.80 12.59
CA VAL A 605 -17.00 -14.33 11.58
C VAL A 605 -17.13 -12.83 11.41
N LYS A 606 -16.12 -12.08 11.85
CA LYS A 606 -16.07 -10.61 11.76
C LYS A 606 -14.99 -10.17 10.78
N VAL A 607 -15.40 -9.87 9.56
CA VAL A 607 -14.48 -9.33 8.54
C VAL A 607 -14.09 -7.90 8.89
N VAL A 608 -12.80 -7.62 8.95
CA VAL A 608 -12.21 -6.33 9.34
C VAL A 608 -11.45 -5.71 8.17
N GLY A 609 -11.67 -4.42 7.92
CA GLY A 609 -10.99 -3.67 6.86
C GLY A 609 -11.60 -3.88 5.47
N GLN A 610 -10.82 -3.54 4.44
CA GLN A 610 -11.20 -3.70 3.02
C GLN A 610 -10.83 -5.10 2.51
N THR A 611 -11.34 -6.15 3.17
CA THR A 611 -11.04 -7.53 2.82
C THR A 611 -12.29 -8.30 2.44
N GLY A 612 -12.15 -9.30 1.56
CA GLY A 612 -13.25 -10.10 1.03
C GLY A 612 -13.82 -11.11 2.02
N GLY A 613 -13.03 -11.55 2.99
CA GLY A 613 -13.37 -12.56 3.98
C GLY A 613 -12.41 -12.56 5.16
N GLU A 614 -12.49 -13.58 6.00
CA GLU A 614 -11.69 -13.68 7.21
C GLU A 614 -11.15 -15.10 7.43
N TRP A 615 -9.93 -15.18 7.98
CA TRP A 615 -9.39 -16.43 8.49
C TRP A 615 -10.02 -16.80 9.81
N VAL A 616 -10.65 -17.99 9.86
CA VAL A 616 -11.32 -18.49 11.06
C VAL A 616 -10.53 -19.66 11.62
N TYR A 617 -10.13 -19.52 12.88
CA TYR A 617 -9.42 -20.57 13.60
C TYR A 617 -10.31 -21.81 13.83
N VAL A 618 -9.80 -22.97 13.42
CA VAL A 618 -10.48 -24.27 13.58
C VAL A 618 -9.93 -25.02 14.78
N GLY A 619 -8.60 -25.10 14.93
CA GLY A 619 -7.98 -25.85 16.03
C GLY A 619 -6.49 -26.03 15.89
N LYS A 620 -5.89 -26.78 16.84
CA LYS A 620 -4.51 -27.25 16.82
C LYS A 620 -4.46 -28.76 16.65
N TYR A 621 -3.62 -29.23 15.75
CA TYR A 621 -3.52 -30.63 15.39
C TYR A 621 -2.05 -31.04 15.23
N ILE A 622 -1.73 -32.28 15.64
CA ILE A 622 -0.41 -32.86 15.42
C ILE A 622 -0.42 -33.57 14.07
N LEU A 623 0.25 -33.00 13.07
CA LEU A 623 0.31 -33.54 11.73
C LEU A 623 1.61 -34.30 11.50
N ALA A 624 1.51 -35.50 10.91
CA ALA A 624 2.67 -36.26 10.43
C ALA A 624 3.19 -35.69 9.12
N LYS A 625 4.46 -35.96 8.79
CA LYS A 625 5.00 -35.64 7.47
C LYS A 625 4.26 -36.47 6.41
N GLY A 626 3.87 -35.83 5.31
CA GLY A 626 3.16 -36.44 4.19
C GLY A 626 1.81 -35.79 3.92
N ARG A 627 0.87 -36.53 3.33
CA ARG A 627 -0.41 -36.06 2.84
C ARG A 627 -1.62 -36.80 3.43
N ASP A 628 -1.43 -37.44 4.59
CA ASP A 628 -2.50 -38.25 5.21
C ASP A 628 -3.56 -37.39 5.93
N ALA A 629 -3.18 -36.18 6.35
CA ALA A 629 -4.11 -35.25 7.00
C ALA A 629 -4.94 -34.45 5.98
N TYR A 630 -6.15 -34.03 6.36
CA TYR A 630 -6.97 -33.13 5.55
C TYR A 630 -7.98 -32.33 6.37
N VAL A 631 -8.44 -31.23 5.78
CA VAL A 631 -9.62 -30.48 6.25
C VAL A 631 -10.74 -30.69 5.25
N GLU A 632 -11.93 -31.03 5.75
CA GLU A 632 -13.13 -31.23 4.93
C GLU A 632 -14.17 -30.15 5.25
N ILE A 633 -14.61 -29.38 4.26
CA ILE A 633 -15.76 -28.48 4.35
C ILE A 633 -16.96 -29.15 3.71
N SER A 634 -18.11 -29.13 4.36
CA SER A 634 -19.30 -29.82 3.86
C SER A 634 -20.59 -29.01 4.04
N ASN A 635 -21.61 -29.35 3.22
CA ASN A 635 -22.99 -28.84 3.35
C ASN A 635 -23.83 -29.59 4.40
N LYS A 636 -23.21 -30.44 5.22
CA LYS A 636 -23.86 -31.23 6.25
C LYS A 636 -24.67 -30.35 7.21
N GLY A 637 -25.98 -30.46 7.17
CA GLY A 637 -26.90 -29.71 8.05
C GLY A 637 -27.02 -28.23 7.75
N ALA A 638 -26.50 -27.76 6.62
CA ALA A 638 -26.56 -26.35 6.24
C ALA A 638 -28.00 -25.98 5.78
N ASP A 639 -28.41 -24.78 6.18
CA ASP A 639 -29.74 -24.21 5.87
C ASP A 639 -29.72 -23.19 4.71
N ASN A 640 -28.50 -22.86 4.21
CA ASN A 640 -28.29 -21.90 3.12
C ASN A 640 -26.91 -22.13 2.46
N VAL A 641 -26.33 -21.12 1.82
CA VAL A 641 -25.09 -21.22 1.04
C VAL A 641 -23.89 -21.57 1.95
N VAL A 642 -23.19 -22.64 1.60
CA VAL A 642 -21.87 -23.00 2.14
C VAL A 642 -20.82 -22.57 1.13
N ALA A 643 -19.74 -21.93 1.62
CA ALA A 643 -18.56 -21.63 0.85
C ALA A 643 -17.39 -22.50 1.27
N ALA A 644 -16.58 -22.92 0.30
CA ALA A 644 -15.31 -23.60 0.48
C ALA A 644 -14.25 -22.90 -0.37
N ASP A 645 -13.26 -22.32 0.29
CA ASP A 645 -12.29 -21.41 -0.34
C ASP A 645 -10.85 -21.91 -0.08
N ALA A 646 -10.16 -21.35 0.87
CA ALA A 646 -8.79 -21.72 1.20
C ALA A 646 -8.65 -22.25 2.63
N VAL A 647 -7.64 -23.09 2.85
CA VAL A 647 -7.27 -23.62 4.18
C VAL A 647 -5.79 -23.33 4.44
N LEU A 648 -5.50 -22.82 5.63
CA LEU A 648 -4.16 -22.49 6.09
C LEU A 648 -3.76 -23.41 7.25
N PHE A 649 -2.59 -24.05 7.13
CA PHE A 649 -1.94 -24.82 8.18
C PHE A 649 -0.69 -24.07 8.62
N ARG A 650 -0.72 -23.49 9.81
CA ARG A 650 0.36 -22.69 10.38
C ARG A 650 1.14 -23.50 11.40
N PRO A 651 2.46 -23.72 11.20
CA PRO A 651 3.28 -24.39 12.19
C PRO A 651 3.31 -23.60 13.50
N VAL A 652 3.14 -24.30 14.63
CA VAL A 652 3.31 -23.69 15.95
C VAL A 652 4.80 -23.59 16.25
N LYS A 653 5.32 -22.38 16.42
CA LYS A 653 6.72 -22.16 16.83
C LYS A 653 6.90 -22.71 18.24
N LYS A 654 7.90 -23.58 18.42
CA LYS A 654 8.28 -24.14 19.74
C LYS A 654 8.97 -23.11 20.61
#